data_68ac0b099bc78cb463b2c61a1e3478fc
#
_entry.id   68ac0b099bc78cb463b2c61a1e3478fc
#
_cell.length_a   1.000
_cell.length_b   1.000
_cell.length_c   1.000
_cell.angle_alpha   90.00
_cell.angle_beta   90.00
_cell.angle_gamma   90.00
#
_symmetry.space_group_name_H-M   'P 1'
#
loop_
_entity.id
_entity.type
_entity.pdbx_description
1 polymer ?
#
loop_
_entity_poly.entity_id
_entity_poly.type
_entity_poly.pdbx_seq_one_letter_code
_entity_poly.pdbx_strand_id
1 'polypeptide(L)'
;MCPSHVTQKWVREIGETLPDTYGMVVRTIQDLNRLYAMYEEGDKSVFAVFSKEQARDGYMRYPAVRWNRRRRAFLCPDCDGVIEMEISEDGSRYTVPADQFFFQKEHKKNHTCPHCGMPLWSAVNPDKRIDWVKIGEYGWVYRYGAQAHLHRTKNERVLDQLTEIAQNPDAFYPIRGAHRRFPLSTYIKKKLRGRIDGFLCDELHEYNNNSGQGDAMAELYGASRCFVGMTATLINGYSSGIFHLLYRIVPGLMLKDGKRYKSPGDFDAEYGVVENTYEIQDAEYNSNRRTSKRRTKSKQLPGVSPLVFSRFLLEYTAFLSLSDMGKDLQDFEEIPVPLEMPEDVRTAYKEAEHELQKVLRTDRKAAQKILSTYLNLLTVYPDQPYDQAEVVHPINGMPIVTPKNCGDFSRLLPKEERVLELVRQKAANGERVLIYTSWTRTDSQKKLQKLLCSEGYRTEILTPQIATDKREDWVNKRVKNGLQVLITNPRCVETGLDLNAFTTIIFYSMGYNLFTLRQASRRSWRINQTAPRVEVYMLYYADTMQAKAMKLMASKLAVAGIIEGTFSEEGLAAMSDVKDLTSQMAKELALGIRDNVEDIAAAFRKMAVINPERKKNIAAAQLKETAAEEQKAPAAKDSFGVRTAQAQVRQALYEGLLARTAEEQKKRKSKKAEVDENQLSIFGFAA
;
A
#
# COMPACT_ATOMS: atom_id res chain seq x y z
N MET A 1 11.76 1.94 15.25
CA MET A 1 10.58 1.03 15.19
C MET A 1 10.44 0.52 13.77
N CYS A 2 10.30 -0.78 13.57
CA CYS A 2 10.28 -1.42 12.26
C CYS A 2 9.38 -2.66 12.27
N PRO A 3 9.12 -3.31 11.13
CA PRO A 3 8.49 -4.64 11.09
C PRO A 3 9.30 -5.69 11.86
N SER A 4 8.61 -6.66 12.49
CA SER A 4 9.23 -7.61 13.43
C SER A 4 10.39 -8.43 12.84
N HIS A 5 10.29 -8.79 11.57
CA HIS A 5 11.26 -9.64 10.89
C HIS A 5 12.55 -8.92 10.46
N VAL A 6 12.59 -7.58 10.46
CA VAL A 6 13.79 -6.80 10.11
C VAL A 6 14.54 -6.23 11.32
N THR A 7 14.09 -6.51 12.53
CA THR A 7 14.72 -5.95 13.74
C THR A 7 16.21 -6.31 13.87
N GLN A 8 16.59 -7.57 13.59
CA GLN A 8 17.99 -8.00 13.63
C GLN A 8 18.80 -7.39 12.47
N LYS A 9 18.18 -7.26 11.29
CA LYS A 9 18.81 -6.60 10.14
C LYS A 9 19.14 -5.15 10.48
N TRP A 10 18.23 -4.41 11.08
CA TRP A 10 18.47 -3.04 11.53
C TRP A 10 19.66 -2.93 12.49
N VAL A 11 19.78 -3.86 13.45
CA VAL A 11 20.94 -3.86 14.37
C VAL A 11 22.24 -4.08 13.62
N ARG A 12 22.28 -5.01 12.67
CA ARG A 12 23.45 -5.27 11.82
C ARG A 12 23.81 -4.04 10.98
N GLU A 13 22.86 -3.48 10.26
CA GLU A 13 23.07 -2.32 9.40
C GLU A 13 23.55 -1.08 10.18
N ILE A 14 23.01 -0.85 11.39
CA ILE A 14 23.48 0.21 12.29
C ILE A 14 24.96 0.01 12.62
N GLY A 15 25.36 -1.21 13.00
CA GLY A 15 26.75 -1.51 13.34
C GLY A 15 27.72 -1.41 12.16
N GLU A 16 27.25 -1.77 10.95
CA GLU A 16 28.05 -1.65 9.72
C GLU A 16 28.18 -0.20 9.23
N THR A 17 27.13 0.62 9.42
CA THR A 17 27.09 2.00 8.93
C THR A 17 27.70 2.99 9.92
N LEU A 18 27.53 2.74 11.23
CA LEU A 18 27.95 3.62 12.32
C LEU A 18 28.82 2.84 13.33
N PRO A 19 30.13 2.68 13.07
CA PRO A 19 31.03 1.83 13.88
C PRO A 19 31.09 2.18 15.38
N ASP A 20 30.91 3.46 15.74
CA ASP A 20 30.97 3.93 17.12
C ASP A 20 29.61 3.90 17.85
N THR A 21 28.67 3.12 17.38
CA THR A 21 27.35 3.01 17.95
C THR A 21 27.06 1.62 18.51
N TYR A 22 26.09 1.54 19.40
CA TYR A 22 25.59 0.28 19.92
C TYR A 22 24.11 0.10 19.60
N GLY A 23 23.77 -0.91 18.81
CA GLY A 23 22.42 -1.28 18.45
C GLY A 23 21.98 -2.56 19.17
N MET A 24 20.77 -2.58 19.72
CA MET A 24 20.20 -3.76 20.37
C MET A 24 18.73 -3.94 20.05
N VAL A 25 18.30 -5.18 19.82
CA VAL A 25 16.88 -5.52 19.76
C VAL A 25 16.28 -5.49 21.17
N VAL A 26 15.38 -4.55 21.41
CA VAL A 26 14.67 -4.36 22.67
C VAL A 26 13.34 -5.13 22.61
N ARG A 27 13.16 -6.10 23.49
CA ARG A 27 11.93 -6.89 23.58
C ARG A 27 11.14 -6.61 24.86
N THR A 28 11.80 -6.14 25.89
CA THR A 28 11.24 -5.88 27.22
C THR A 28 11.62 -4.50 27.73
N ILE A 29 10.94 -4.06 28.78
CA ILE A 29 11.31 -2.81 29.49
C ILE A 29 12.69 -2.96 30.14
N GLN A 30 13.05 -4.16 30.60
CA GLN A 30 14.37 -4.40 31.18
C GLN A 30 15.48 -4.18 30.14
N ASP A 31 15.29 -4.68 28.90
CA ASP A 31 16.23 -4.44 27.81
C ASP A 31 16.40 -2.94 27.54
N LEU A 32 15.27 -2.21 27.52
CA LEU A 32 15.27 -0.76 27.30
C LEU A 32 16.00 -0.01 28.41
N ASN A 33 15.73 -0.37 29.67
CA ASN A 33 16.40 0.27 30.81
C ASN A 33 17.88 -0.05 30.86
N ARG A 34 18.29 -1.27 30.49
CA ARG A 34 19.69 -1.65 30.36
C ARG A 34 20.39 -0.83 29.29
N LEU A 35 19.77 -0.70 28.14
CA LEU A 35 20.31 0.11 27.04
C LEU A 35 20.42 1.59 27.42
N TYR A 36 19.43 2.11 28.15
CA TYR A 36 19.44 3.49 28.63
C TYR A 36 20.54 3.74 29.68
N ALA A 37 20.77 2.80 30.58
CA ALA A 37 21.88 2.88 31.53
C ALA A 37 23.24 2.92 30.81
N MET A 38 23.44 2.07 29.76
CA MET A 38 24.65 2.11 28.93
C MET A 38 24.85 3.44 28.23
N TYR A 39 23.78 4.13 27.84
CA TYR A 39 23.83 5.46 27.27
C TYR A 39 24.27 6.51 28.32
N GLU A 40 23.76 6.45 29.55
CA GLU A 40 24.13 7.37 30.62
C GLU A 40 25.57 7.17 31.11
N GLU A 41 26.12 5.96 31.00
CA GLU A 41 27.47 5.59 31.46
C GLU A 41 28.58 5.79 30.40
N GLY A 42 28.20 6.02 29.12
CA GLY A 42 29.14 5.99 28.00
C GLY A 42 29.04 7.15 27.02
N ASP A 43 30.09 7.36 26.25
CA ASP A 43 30.17 8.38 25.19
C ASP A 43 29.60 7.90 23.84
N LYS A 44 29.00 6.71 23.79
CA LYS A 44 28.53 6.11 22.53
C LYS A 44 27.04 6.34 22.30
N SER A 45 26.68 6.62 21.08
CA SER A 45 25.28 6.61 20.65
C SER A 45 24.68 5.22 20.74
N VAL A 46 23.45 5.10 21.26
CA VAL A 46 22.76 3.84 21.41
C VAL A 46 21.46 3.80 20.60
N PHE A 47 21.17 2.65 20.01
CA PHE A 47 19.97 2.44 19.22
C PHE A 47 19.11 1.31 19.80
N ALA A 48 17.90 1.64 20.26
CA ALA A 48 16.88 0.68 20.65
C ALA A 48 16.06 0.27 19.41
N VAL A 49 16.23 -0.95 18.93
CA VAL A 49 15.47 -1.48 17.79
C VAL A 49 14.36 -2.39 18.31
N PHE A 50 13.12 -2.13 17.96
CA PHE A 50 11.96 -2.95 18.38
C PHE A 50 10.87 -2.96 17.31
N SER A 51 10.05 -4.01 17.34
CA SER A 51 8.97 -4.16 16.37
C SER A 51 7.75 -3.31 16.73
N LYS A 52 6.93 -3.03 15.71
CA LYS A 52 5.64 -2.34 15.85
C LYS A 52 4.68 -3.06 16.81
N GLU A 53 4.74 -4.40 16.84
CA GLU A 53 3.97 -5.23 17.76
C GLU A 53 4.47 -5.06 19.20
N GLN A 54 5.77 -5.06 19.42
CA GLN A 54 6.37 -4.84 20.75
C GLN A 54 6.08 -3.42 21.26
N ALA A 55 6.08 -2.44 20.37
CA ALA A 55 5.72 -1.07 20.72
C ALA A 55 4.26 -0.96 21.21
N ARG A 56 3.34 -1.65 20.52
CA ARG A 56 1.89 -1.58 20.73
C ARG A 56 1.38 -2.50 21.82
N ASP A 57 1.84 -3.77 21.83
CA ASP A 57 1.22 -4.84 22.60
C ASP A 57 1.47 -4.70 24.09
N GLY A 58 0.40 -4.76 24.87
CA GLY A 58 0.48 -4.60 26.31
C GLY A 58 -0.84 -4.82 27.03
N TYR A 59 -0.94 -4.20 28.18
CA TYR A 59 -2.12 -4.25 29.04
C TYR A 59 -3.35 -3.65 28.36
N MET A 60 -4.50 -3.95 28.96
CA MET A 60 -5.76 -3.28 28.65
C MET A 60 -5.59 -1.76 28.65
N ARG A 61 -6.25 -1.08 27.72
CA ARG A 61 -6.22 0.38 27.64
C ARG A 61 -7.40 0.98 28.39
N TYR A 62 -7.17 2.12 29.00
CA TYR A 62 -8.18 2.88 29.71
C TYR A 62 -8.24 4.31 29.18
N PRO A 63 -9.37 5.04 29.37
CA PRO A 63 -9.45 6.46 29.03
C PRO A 63 -8.45 7.26 29.86
N ALA A 64 -7.42 7.80 29.22
CA ALA A 64 -6.37 8.57 29.88
C ALA A 64 -6.72 10.05 30.07
N VAL A 65 -7.93 10.44 29.65
CA VAL A 65 -8.45 11.81 29.76
C VAL A 65 -8.61 12.22 31.20
N ARG A 66 -8.38 13.51 31.48
CA ARG A 66 -8.43 14.10 32.84
C ARG A 66 -9.65 15.00 32.97
N TRP A 67 -10.43 14.83 34.04
CA TRP A 67 -11.54 15.73 34.36
C TRP A 67 -11.04 17.06 34.92
N ASN A 68 -11.47 18.16 34.33
CA ASN A 68 -11.19 19.49 34.84
C ASN A 68 -12.46 20.12 35.43
N ARG A 69 -12.47 20.33 36.75
CA ARG A 69 -13.64 20.88 37.51
C ARG A 69 -14.01 22.29 37.05
N ARG A 70 -13.02 23.17 36.75
CA ARG A 70 -13.26 24.55 36.32
C ARG A 70 -13.90 24.63 34.93
N ARG A 71 -13.40 23.83 34.01
CA ARG A 71 -13.91 23.76 32.60
C ARG A 71 -15.11 22.82 32.44
N ARG A 72 -15.45 22.05 33.47
CA ARG A 72 -16.49 21.02 33.44
C ARG A 72 -16.36 20.10 32.20
N ALA A 73 -15.15 19.72 31.90
CA ALA A 73 -14.83 18.97 30.69
C ALA A 73 -13.67 17.98 30.89
N PHE A 74 -13.64 16.92 30.06
CA PHE A 74 -12.47 16.03 29.95
C PHE A 74 -11.43 16.67 29.05
N LEU A 75 -10.18 16.69 29.52
CA LEU A 75 -9.04 17.24 28.80
C LEU A 75 -8.12 16.15 28.28
N CYS A 76 -7.49 16.42 27.14
CA CYS A 76 -6.42 15.60 26.61
C CYS A 76 -5.23 15.55 27.59
N PRO A 77 -4.63 14.37 27.84
CA PRO A 77 -3.50 14.25 28.74
C PRO A 77 -2.21 14.91 28.21
N ASP A 78 -2.13 15.21 26.92
CA ASP A 78 -0.93 15.72 26.26
C ASP A 78 -0.97 17.23 25.99
N CYS A 79 -2.08 17.76 25.49
CA CYS A 79 -2.19 19.17 25.10
C CYS A 79 -3.18 20.00 25.93
N ASP A 80 -3.84 19.41 26.94
CA ASP A 80 -4.89 20.04 27.74
C ASP A 80 -6.08 20.61 26.93
N GLY A 81 -6.23 20.23 25.70
CA GLY A 81 -7.38 20.57 24.86
C GLY A 81 -8.65 19.89 25.38
N VAL A 82 -9.79 20.58 25.31
CA VAL A 82 -11.09 20.03 25.67
C VAL A 82 -11.47 18.94 24.66
N ILE A 83 -11.84 17.76 25.15
CA ILE A 83 -12.36 16.71 24.29
C ILE A 83 -13.84 16.98 24.04
N GLU A 84 -14.21 16.99 22.78
CA GLU A 84 -15.55 17.31 22.31
C GLU A 84 -16.19 16.10 21.64
N MET A 85 -17.52 16.03 21.68
CA MET A 85 -18.33 15.07 20.96
C MET A 85 -19.40 15.78 20.12
N GLU A 86 -19.80 15.19 19.03
CA GLU A 86 -20.91 15.65 18.20
C GLU A 86 -22.22 15.04 18.71
N ILE A 87 -23.21 15.88 18.94
CA ILE A 87 -24.61 15.49 19.15
C ILE A 87 -25.47 15.98 18.00
N SER A 88 -26.51 15.24 17.68
CA SER A 88 -27.47 15.60 16.64
C SER A 88 -28.85 15.77 17.28
N GLU A 89 -29.39 16.99 17.18
CA GLU A 89 -30.75 17.31 17.59
C GLU A 89 -31.45 18.00 16.43
N ASP A 90 -32.68 17.63 16.12
CA ASP A 90 -33.54 18.23 15.09
C ASP A 90 -32.87 18.37 13.70
N GLY A 91 -32.00 17.42 13.32
CA GLY A 91 -31.26 17.46 12.07
C GLY A 91 -30.04 18.38 12.06
N SER A 92 -29.83 19.15 13.10
CA SER A 92 -28.65 19.99 13.30
C SER A 92 -27.58 19.26 14.13
N ARG A 93 -26.30 19.51 13.83
CA ARG A 93 -25.16 18.92 14.55
C ARG A 93 -24.47 19.99 15.38
N TYR A 94 -24.29 19.69 16.66
CA TYR A 94 -23.57 20.55 17.58
C TYR A 94 -22.37 19.84 18.15
N THR A 95 -21.34 20.60 18.45
CA THR A 95 -20.14 20.11 19.15
C THR A 95 -20.22 20.56 20.62
N VAL A 96 -20.22 19.60 21.53
CA VAL A 96 -20.27 19.83 22.97
C VAL A 96 -19.09 19.15 23.68
N PRO A 97 -18.69 19.57 24.88
CA PRO A 97 -17.70 18.84 25.68
C PRO A 97 -18.12 17.37 25.83
N ALA A 98 -17.19 16.45 25.65
CA ALA A 98 -17.45 15.02 25.81
C ALA A 98 -17.78 14.68 27.25
N ASP A 99 -18.84 13.91 27.46
CA ASP A 99 -19.23 13.37 28.76
C ASP A 99 -18.49 12.04 29.05
N GLN A 100 -18.72 11.49 30.26
CA GLN A 100 -18.12 10.20 30.64
C GLN A 100 -18.58 9.02 29.80
N PHE A 101 -19.78 9.05 29.25
CA PHE A 101 -20.34 7.97 28.45
C PHE A 101 -19.66 7.88 27.07
N PHE A 102 -19.11 9.02 26.59
CA PHE A 102 -18.31 9.05 25.38
C PHE A 102 -17.09 8.13 25.49
N PHE A 103 -16.52 7.96 26.69
CA PHE A 103 -15.35 7.13 26.98
C PHE A 103 -15.69 5.74 27.54
N GLN A 104 -16.96 5.36 27.60
CA GLN A 104 -17.36 4.08 28.16
C GLN A 104 -16.74 2.89 27.41
N LYS A 105 -16.66 2.99 26.08
CA LYS A 105 -16.00 2.00 25.23
C LYS A 105 -15.05 2.69 24.24
N GLU A 106 -13.93 2.03 23.98
CA GLU A 106 -12.99 2.51 22.97
C GLU A 106 -13.59 2.35 21.57
N HIS A 107 -13.65 3.43 20.80
CA HIS A 107 -14.11 3.46 19.43
C HIS A 107 -13.42 4.58 18.63
N LYS A 108 -13.56 4.56 17.29
CA LYS A 108 -12.87 5.48 16.37
C LYS A 108 -13.08 6.97 16.70
N LYS A 109 -14.23 7.37 17.25
CA LYS A 109 -14.54 8.77 17.53
C LYS A 109 -13.86 9.32 18.80
N ASN A 110 -13.48 8.44 19.75
CA ASN A 110 -12.86 8.83 21.02
C ASN A 110 -11.42 8.31 21.17
N HIS A 111 -10.83 7.81 20.11
CA HIS A 111 -9.54 7.13 20.15
C HIS A 111 -8.37 8.11 20.23
N THR A 112 -8.47 9.23 19.55
CA THR A 112 -7.38 10.19 19.35
C THR A 112 -7.86 11.62 19.68
N CYS A 113 -6.97 12.44 20.20
CA CYS A 113 -7.24 13.85 20.47
C CYS A 113 -7.44 14.64 19.16
N PRO A 114 -8.54 15.41 19.00
CA PRO A 114 -8.77 16.21 17.80
C PRO A 114 -7.82 17.39 17.65
N HIS A 115 -7.12 17.79 18.72
CA HIS A 115 -6.23 18.96 18.70
C HIS A 115 -4.77 18.60 18.42
N CYS A 116 -4.24 17.53 19.03
CA CYS A 116 -2.83 17.19 18.95
C CYS A 116 -2.54 15.83 18.32
N GLY A 117 -3.56 15.06 17.92
CA GLY A 117 -3.37 13.75 17.29
C GLY A 117 -2.90 12.63 18.24
N MET A 118 -2.70 12.91 19.53
CA MET A 118 -2.24 11.91 20.50
C MET A 118 -3.38 10.99 20.96
N PRO A 119 -3.08 9.71 21.27
CA PRO A 119 -4.07 8.76 21.77
C PRO A 119 -4.67 9.22 23.09
N LEU A 120 -6.01 9.16 23.20
CA LEU A 120 -6.75 9.42 24.44
C LEU A 120 -6.82 8.20 25.35
N TRP A 121 -6.33 7.06 24.90
CA TRP A 121 -6.31 5.79 25.61
C TRP A 121 -4.88 5.38 25.92
N SER A 122 -4.63 4.93 27.14
CA SER A 122 -3.30 4.52 27.59
C SER A 122 -3.35 3.14 28.23
N ALA A 123 -2.23 2.42 28.22
CA ALA A 123 -2.11 1.15 28.90
C ALA A 123 -2.31 1.34 30.42
N VAL A 124 -3.13 0.48 31.01
CA VAL A 124 -3.36 0.45 32.45
C VAL A 124 -2.19 -0.22 33.17
N ASN A 125 -1.79 0.33 34.30
CA ASN A 125 -1.00 -0.42 35.27
C ASN A 125 -1.99 -1.04 36.27
N PRO A 126 -2.14 -2.37 36.36
CA PRO A 126 -3.12 -3.03 37.22
C PRO A 126 -2.91 -2.74 38.71
N ASP A 127 -1.68 -2.42 39.13
CA ASP A 127 -1.32 -2.11 40.52
C ASP A 127 -1.52 -0.66 40.89
N LYS A 128 -1.93 0.17 39.93
CA LYS A 128 -2.15 1.61 40.20
C LYS A 128 -3.62 1.98 40.12
N ARG A 129 -4.03 2.81 41.07
CA ARG A 129 -5.33 3.45 41.00
C ARG A 129 -5.39 4.42 39.83
N ILE A 130 -6.48 4.33 39.07
CA ILE A 130 -6.83 5.25 37.98
C ILE A 130 -8.25 5.77 38.23
N ASP A 131 -8.62 6.87 37.57
CA ASP A 131 -9.96 7.49 37.75
C ASP A 131 -11.09 6.73 37.05
N TRP A 132 -10.77 5.65 36.38
CA TRP A 132 -11.71 4.83 35.64
C TRP A 132 -11.73 3.39 36.17
N VAL A 133 -12.92 2.80 36.25
CA VAL A 133 -13.12 1.41 36.66
C VAL A 133 -13.69 0.61 35.50
N LYS A 134 -13.16 -0.58 35.23
CA LYS A 134 -13.65 -1.49 34.19
C LYS A 134 -14.68 -2.43 34.79
N ILE A 135 -15.90 -2.40 34.27
CA ILE A 135 -17.00 -3.31 34.66
C ILE A 135 -17.27 -4.25 33.48
N GLY A 136 -16.62 -5.41 33.43
CA GLY A 136 -16.82 -6.45 32.43
C GLY A 136 -17.01 -5.90 31.00
N GLU A 137 -18.05 -6.35 30.31
CA GLU A 137 -18.43 -5.86 28.99
C GLU A 137 -19.22 -4.56 28.97
N TYR A 138 -19.74 -4.13 30.15
CA TYR A 138 -20.40 -2.83 30.29
C TYR A 138 -19.48 -1.70 29.86
N GLY A 139 -18.19 -1.78 30.25
CA GLY A 139 -17.18 -0.84 29.81
C GLY A 139 -16.50 -0.09 30.95
N TRP A 140 -15.92 1.06 30.61
CA TRP A 140 -15.23 1.93 31.55
C TRP A 140 -16.20 2.92 32.19
N VAL A 141 -16.08 3.11 33.50
CA VAL A 141 -16.89 4.00 34.29
C VAL A 141 -15.96 4.99 34.99
N TYR A 142 -16.21 6.28 34.81
CA TYR A 142 -15.54 7.32 35.58
C TYR A 142 -16.01 7.25 37.05
N ARG A 143 -15.11 6.97 37.99
CA ARG A 143 -15.47 6.61 39.36
C ARG A 143 -16.28 7.68 40.11
N TYR A 144 -15.97 8.96 39.87
CA TYR A 144 -16.67 10.09 40.47
C TYR A 144 -17.99 10.44 39.74
N GLY A 145 -18.31 9.76 38.68
CA GLY A 145 -19.56 9.88 37.96
C GLY A 145 -20.38 8.60 37.89
N ALA A 146 -20.02 7.57 38.68
CA ALA A 146 -20.65 6.25 38.65
C ALA A 146 -22.17 6.28 38.84
N GLN A 147 -22.67 7.21 39.68
CA GLN A 147 -24.10 7.39 39.99
C GLN A 147 -24.93 7.63 38.70
N ALA A 148 -24.40 8.37 37.72
CA ALA A 148 -25.10 8.62 36.46
C ALA A 148 -25.30 7.36 35.59
N HIS A 149 -24.56 6.29 35.85
CA HIS A 149 -24.69 5.00 35.15
C HIS A 149 -25.79 4.12 35.73
N LEU A 150 -26.27 4.32 36.97
CA LEU A 150 -27.26 3.47 37.63
C LEU A 150 -28.58 3.37 36.87
N HIS A 151 -28.99 4.44 36.19
CA HIS A 151 -30.23 4.46 35.39
C HIS A 151 -30.07 3.94 33.96
N ARG A 152 -28.84 3.56 33.56
CA ARG A 152 -28.57 3.15 32.17
C ARG A 152 -28.44 1.64 31.94
N THR A 153 -28.54 0.85 32.99
CA THR A 153 -28.47 -0.61 32.90
C THR A 153 -29.52 -1.26 33.77
N LYS A 154 -30.04 -2.40 33.31
CA LYS A 154 -30.94 -3.27 34.06
C LYS A 154 -30.25 -4.53 34.57
N ASN A 155 -28.95 -4.68 34.30
CA ASN A 155 -28.19 -5.84 34.74
C ASN A 155 -27.81 -5.70 36.19
N GLU A 156 -28.39 -6.53 37.06
CA GLU A 156 -28.21 -6.49 38.51
C GLU A 156 -26.74 -6.54 38.95
N ARG A 157 -25.94 -7.44 38.34
CA ARG A 157 -24.50 -7.55 38.66
C ARG A 157 -23.71 -6.27 38.33
N VAL A 158 -24.12 -5.57 37.29
CA VAL A 158 -23.51 -4.29 36.90
C VAL A 158 -23.99 -3.20 37.84
N LEU A 159 -25.27 -3.20 38.25
CA LEU A 159 -25.84 -2.25 39.22
C LEU A 159 -25.17 -2.35 40.59
N ASP A 160 -24.94 -3.57 41.08
CA ASP A 160 -24.23 -3.79 42.34
C ASP A 160 -22.83 -3.17 42.33
N GLN A 161 -22.06 -3.43 41.25
CA GLN A 161 -20.72 -2.87 41.07
C GLN A 161 -20.75 -1.33 40.93
N LEU A 162 -21.72 -0.79 40.19
CA LEU A 162 -21.89 0.66 40.02
C LEU A 162 -22.24 1.33 41.36
N THR A 163 -23.08 0.69 42.17
CA THR A 163 -23.49 1.17 43.51
C THR A 163 -22.29 1.16 44.43
N GLU A 164 -21.48 0.12 44.46
CA GLU A 164 -20.25 0.03 45.20
C GLU A 164 -19.27 1.16 44.84
N ILE A 165 -19.05 1.38 43.53
CA ILE A 165 -18.17 2.45 43.03
C ILE A 165 -18.71 3.83 43.40
N ALA A 166 -20.05 4.05 43.33
CA ALA A 166 -20.68 5.32 43.66
C ALA A 166 -20.58 5.64 45.16
N GLN A 167 -20.67 4.62 46.02
CA GLN A 167 -20.54 4.76 47.50
C GLN A 167 -19.08 4.97 47.91
N ASN A 168 -18.14 4.29 47.30
CA ASN A 168 -16.71 4.35 47.62
C ASN A 168 -15.84 4.68 46.39
N PRO A 169 -15.95 5.87 45.79
CA PRO A 169 -15.21 6.21 44.56
C PRO A 169 -13.69 6.22 44.78
N ASP A 170 -13.23 6.33 46.02
CA ASP A 170 -11.82 6.38 46.38
C ASP A 170 -11.19 4.98 46.65
N ALA A 171 -11.98 3.94 46.71
CA ALA A 171 -11.48 2.57 46.88
C ALA A 171 -10.64 2.13 45.67
N PHE A 172 -9.76 1.15 45.93
CA PHE A 172 -8.98 0.51 44.87
C PHE A 172 -9.81 -0.61 44.23
N TYR A 173 -10.06 -0.46 42.92
CA TYR A 173 -10.72 -1.47 42.10
C TYR A 173 -9.68 -2.12 41.16
N PRO A 174 -9.26 -3.36 41.44
CA PRO A 174 -8.28 -4.03 40.62
C PRO A 174 -8.84 -4.32 39.23
N ILE A 175 -8.05 -4.10 38.20
CA ILE A 175 -8.43 -4.44 36.83
C ILE A 175 -8.16 -5.91 36.60
N ARG A 176 -9.24 -6.68 36.39
CA ARG A 176 -9.17 -8.10 36.06
C ARG A 176 -9.00 -8.30 34.55
N GLY A 177 -8.09 -9.18 34.15
CA GLY A 177 -7.87 -9.55 32.76
C GLY A 177 -6.47 -10.12 32.52
N ALA A 178 -6.23 -10.65 31.32
CA ALA A 178 -4.93 -11.17 30.93
C ALA A 178 -3.97 -10.03 30.60
N HIS A 179 -3.18 -9.62 31.59
CA HIS A 179 -2.10 -8.65 31.41
C HIS A 179 -0.83 -9.36 30.97
N ARG A 180 -0.36 -9.10 29.75
CA ARG A 180 0.84 -9.75 29.23
C ARG A 180 2.10 -8.93 29.53
N ARG A 181 2.11 -7.66 29.14
CA ARG A 181 3.25 -6.75 29.31
C ARG A 181 2.81 -5.29 29.22
N PHE A 182 3.63 -4.38 29.69
CA PHE A 182 3.43 -2.96 29.48
C PHE A 182 3.99 -2.56 28.10
N PRO A 183 3.26 -1.81 27.23
CA PRO A 183 3.74 -1.43 25.91
C PRO A 183 4.99 -0.57 25.99
N LEU A 184 5.97 -0.82 25.12
CA LEU A 184 7.20 -0.04 25.09
C LEU A 184 6.92 1.43 24.75
N SER A 185 6.03 1.71 23.80
CA SER A 185 5.66 3.07 23.40
C SER A 185 5.13 3.89 24.60
N THR A 186 4.20 3.29 25.34
CA THR A 186 3.61 3.94 26.52
C THR A 186 4.66 4.11 27.65
N TYR A 187 5.56 3.14 27.84
CA TYR A 187 6.63 3.27 28.82
C TYR A 187 7.59 4.41 28.46
N ILE A 188 8.06 4.47 27.20
CA ILE A 188 8.93 5.52 26.70
C ILE A 188 8.27 6.89 26.87
N LYS A 189 6.99 7.04 26.45
CA LYS A 189 6.25 8.28 26.63
C LYS A 189 6.15 8.73 28.07
N LYS A 190 5.92 7.80 29.03
CA LYS A 190 5.75 8.13 30.46
C LYS A 190 7.04 8.34 31.22
N LYS A 191 8.13 7.68 30.82
CA LYS A 191 9.37 7.64 31.59
C LYS A 191 10.56 8.31 30.92
N LEU A 192 10.58 8.30 29.58
CA LEU A 192 11.72 8.76 28.78
C LEU A 192 11.36 9.90 27.82
N ARG A 193 10.20 10.55 28.01
CA ARG A 193 9.80 11.70 27.19
C ARG A 193 10.86 12.81 27.25
N GLY A 194 11.27 13.31 26.09
CA GLY A 194 12.30 14.33 25.95
C GLY A 194 13.75 13.87 26.19
N ARG A 195 13.94 12.58 26.49
CA ARG A 195 15.26 11.94 26.63
C ARG A 195 15.62 11.09 25.40
N ILE A 196 14.73 11.00 24.44
CA ILE A 196 14.95 10.30 23.16
C ILE A 196 15.29 11.36 22.13
N ASP A 197 16.49 11.35 21.60
CA ASP A 197 16.97 12.34 20.64
C ASP A 197 16.29 12.13 19.28
N GLY A 198 16.25 10.89 18.77
CA GLY A 198 15.65 10.58 17.47
C GLY A 198 14.74 9.37 17.51
N PHE A 199 13.62 9.44 16.78
CA PHE A 199 12.75 8.31 16.51
C PHE A 199 12.74 8.03 15.00
N LEU A 200 13.31 6.88 14.64
CA LEU A 200 13.31 6.35 13.27
C LEU A 200 12.16 5.36 13.11
N CYS A 201 11.29 5.58 12.14
CA CYS A 201 10.13 4.74 11.87
C CYS A 201 10.20 4.20 10.46
N ASP A 202 10.44 2.89 10.35
CA ASP A 202 10.50 2.17 9.08
C ASP A 202 9.10 1.75 8.64
N GLU A 203 8.88 1.68 7.34
CA GLU A 203 7.59 1.38 6.69
C GLU A 203 6.44 2.27 7.23
N LEU A 204 6.66 3.59 7.20
CA LEU A 204 5.74 4.59 7.77
C LEU A 204 4.29 4.43 7.31
N HIS A 205 4.06 3.93 6.09
CA HIS A 205 2.74 3.68 5.53
C HIS A 205 1.90 2.65 6.32
N GLU A 206 2.53 1.77 7.11
CA GLU A 206 1.80 0.81 7.94
C GLU A 206 1.05 1.46 9.12
N TYR A 207 1.39 2.71 9.45
CA TYR A 207 0.81 3.47 10.58
C TYR A 207 -0.24 4.50 10.14
N ASN A 208 -0.63 4.48 8.88
CA ASN A 208 -1.59 5.44 8.30
C ASN A 208 -3.07 5.14 8.65
N ASN A 209 -3.36 4.06 9.34
CA ASN A 209 -4.70 3.71 9.79
C ASN A 209 -5.00 4.19 11.23
N ASN A 210 -6.27 4.30 11.57
CA ASN A 210 -6.69 4.46 12.96
C ASN A 210 -6.56 3.12 13.70
N SER A 211 -5.37 2.82 14.17
CA SER A 211 -4.98 1.53 14.76
C SER A 211 -4.06 1.69 15.95
N GLY A 212 -4.01 0.68 16.81
CA GLY A 212 -3.09 0.68 17.95
C GLY A 212 -1.60 0.76 17.59
N GLN A 213 -1.22 0.34 16.38
CA GLN A 213 0.15 0.54 15.87
C GLN A 213 0.40 2.02 15.54
N GLY A 214 -0.58 2.69 14.92
CA GLY A 214 -0.52 4.12 14.70
C GLY A 214 -0.46 4.93 16.00
N ASP A 215 -1.14 4.47 17.06
CA ASP A 215 -1.05 5.10 18.38
C ASP A 215 0.32 4.92 19.01
N ALA A 216 0.90 3.73 18.93
CA ALA A 216 2.25 3.48 19.41
C ALA A 216 3.27 4.39 18.67
N MET A 217 3.12 4.57 17.37
CA MET A 217 3.93 5.52 16.59
C MET A 217 3.73 6.97 17.09
N ALA A 218 2.49 7.40 17.30
CA ALA A 218 2.20 8.73 17.81
C ALA A 218 2.78 8.96 19.23
N GLU A 219 2.72 7.95 20.12
CA GLU A 219 3.32 8.02 21.45
C GLU A 219 4.84 8.20 21.38
N LEU A 220 5.52 7.50 20.48
CA LEU A 220 6.97 7.60 20.27
C LEU A 220 7.36 8.93 19.60
N TYR A 221 6.58 9.37 18.60
CA TYR A 221 6.72 10.68 17.98
C TYR A 221 6.67 11.81 19.05
N GLY A 222 5.63 11.81 19.90
CA GLY A 222 5.48 12.81 20.95
C GLY A 222 6.48 12.69 22.11
N ALA A 223 7.24 11.59 22.21
CA ALA A 223 8.25 11.36 23.23
C ALA A 223 9.66 11.74 22.78
N SER A 224 9.92 11.82 21.48
CA SER A 224 11.24 12.09 20.87
C SER A 224 11.41 13.56 20.47
N ARG A 225 12.68 14.00 20.33
CA ARG A 225 13.02 15.35 19.89
C ARG A 225 12.97 15.49 18.37
N CYS A 226 13.45 14.48 17.65
CA CYS A 226 13.47 14.44 16.20
C CYS A 226 12.74 13.17 15.71
N PHE A 227 12.15 13.26 14.52
CA PHE A 227 11.45 12.16 13.89
C PHE A 227 11.85 12.00 12.43
N VAL A 228 12.13 10.76 12.03
CA VAL A 228 12.33 10.39 10.62
C VAL A 228 11.46 9.19 10.31
N GLY A 229 10.48 9.38 9.45
CA GLY A 229 9.64 8.31 8.92
C GLY A 229 10.10 7.92 7.52
N MET A 230 10.34 6.65 7.30
CA MET A 230 10.85 6.11 6.04
C MET A 230 9.83 5.17 5.41
N THR A 231 9.61 5.30 4.13
CA THR A 231 8.76 4.39 3.37
C THR A 231 9.02 4.49 1.88
N ALA A 232 8.95 3.39 1.18
CA ALA A 232 9.01 3.38 -0.29
C ALA A 232 7.70 3.88 -0.94
N THR A 233 6.57 3.84 -0.20
CA THR A 233 5.25 4.24 -0.71
C THR A 233 4.46 4.91 0.40
N LEU A 234 4.35 6.21 0.35
CA LEU A 234 3.67 6.98 1.40
C LEU A 234 2.14 6.80 1.36
N ILE A 235 1.58 6.68 0.17
CA ILE A 235 0.13 6.65 -0.08
C ILE A 235 -0.22 5.38 -0.85
N ASN A 236 -1.23 4.65 -0.36
CA ASN A 236 -1.74 3.42 -1.00
C ASN A 236 -2.80 3.68 -2.10
N GLY A 237 -2.84 4.90 -2.64
CA GLY A 237 -3.77 5.31 -3.68
C GLY A 237 -5.08 5.91 -3.17
N TYR A 238 -5.31 6.03 -1.85
CA TYR A 238 -6.49 6.63 -1.26
C TYR A 238 -6.13 7.80 -0.34
N SER A 239 -6.90 8.88 -0.38
CA SER A 239 -6.70 10.05 0.50
C SER A 239 -6.85 9.69 1.99
N SER A 240 -7.80 8.81 2.33
CA SER A 240 -7.97 8.31 3.70
C SER A 240 -6.72 7.63 4.26
N GLY A 241 -5.89 7.05 3.39
CA GLY A 241 -4.66 6.37 3.79
C GLY A 241 -3.60 7.30 4.39
N ILE A 242 -3.62 8.59 4.12
CA ILE A 242 -2.66 9.54 4.69
C ILE A 242 -3.24 10.42 5.81
N PHE A 243 -4.56 10.55 5.88
CA PHE A 243 -5.24 11.43 6.82
C PHE A 243 -4.80 11.24 8.28
N HIS A 244 -4.83 10.01 8.78
CA HIS A 244 -4.45 9.72 10.16
C HIS A 244 -2.96 9.93 10.43
N LEU A 245 -2.13 9.70 9.44
CA LEU A 245 -0.69 9.94 9.53
C LEU A 245 -0.40 11.44 9.66
N LEU A 246 -0.99 12.27 8.78
CA LEU A 246 -0.85 13.72 8.83
C LEU A 246 -1.32 14.29 10.18
N TYR A 247 -2.44 13.79 10.71
CA TYR A 247 -2.91 14.22 12.02
C TYR A 247 -1.97 13.87 13.18
N ARG A 248 -1.18 12.80 13.07
CA ARG A 248 -0.20 12.41 14.07
C ARG A 248 1.09 13.21 14.00
N ILE A 249 1.49 13.62 12.78
CA ILE A 249 2.78 14.27 12.53
C ILE A 249 2.63 15.79 12.44
N VAL A 250 1.62 16.29 11.71
CA VAL A 250 1.41 17.72 11.45
C VAL A 250 -0.02 18.18 11.80
N PRO A 251 -0.51 17.91 13.02
CA PRO A 251 -1.90 18.24 13.41
C PRO A 251 -2.21 19.73 13.25
N GLY A 252 -1.23 20.60 13.48
CA GLY A 252 -1.39 22.05 13.34
C GLY A 252 -1.70 22.49 11.91
N LEU A 253 -1.10 21.85 10.89
CA LEU A 253 -1.42 22.13 9.48
C LEU A 253 -2.82 21.63 9.12
N MET A 254 -3.21 20.45 9.61
CA MET A 254 -4.55 19.91 9.39
C MET A 254 -5.64 20.82 9.96
N LEU A 255 -5.42 21.36 11.16
CA LEU A 255 -6.34 22.32 11.78
C LEU A 255 -6.39 23.66 11.06
N LYS A 256 -5.24 24.19 10.59
CA LYS A 256 -5.18 25.41 9.77
C LYS A 256 -5.93 25.27 8.46
N ASP A 257 -5.92 24.07 7.87
CA ASP A 257 -6.67 23.72 6.67
C ASP A 257 -8.16 23.40 6.95
N GLY A 258 -8.63 23.66 8.16
CA GLY A 258 -10.02 23.42 8.57
C GLY A 258 -10.40 21.94 8.72
N LYS A 259 -9.43 21.02 8.64
CA LYS A 259 -9.69 19.58 8.77
C LYS A 259 -9.75 19.20 10.22
N ARG A 260 -10.80 18.48 10.62
CA ARG A 260 -10.99 17.96 11.97
C ARG A 260 -10.76 16.46 12.00
N TYR A 261 -10.14 15.96 13.05
CA TYR A 261 -9.89 14.52 13.21
C TYR A 261 -11.16 13.65 13.13
N LYS A 262 -12.28 14.19 13.62
CA LYS A 262 -13.58 13.50 13.61
C LYS A 262 -14.25 13.41 12.23
N SER A 263 -13.80 14.22 11.30
CA SER A 263 -14.41 14.36 9.97
C SER A 263 -13.43 13.95 8.84
N PRO A 264 -12.94 12.70 8.81
CA PRO A 264 -12.06 12.25 7.72
C PRO A 264 -12.74 12.37 6.35
N GLY A 265 -14.07 12.30 6.29
CA GLY A 265 -14.83 12.48 5.06
C GLY A 265 -14.69 13.86 4.42
N ASP A 266 -14.45 14.91 5.21
CA ASP A 266 -14.21 16.26 4.68
C ASP A 266 -12.84 16.35 4.00
N PHE A 267 -11.85 15.64 4.52
CA PHE A 267 -10.56 15.48 3.87
C PHE A 267 -10.67 14.69 2.57
N ASP A 268 -11.41 13.58 2.61
CA ASP A 268 -11.63 12.75 1.42
C ASP A 268 -12.44 13.49 0.33
N ALA A 269 -13.39 14.34 0.72
CA ALA A 269 -14.19 15.14 -0.22
C ALA A 269 -13.34 16.20 -0.93
N GLU A 270 -12.32 16.76 -0.27
CA GLU A 270 -11.46 17.81 -0.84
C GLU A 270 -10.23 17.25 -1.55
N TYR A 271 -9.60 16.23 -0.96
CA TYR A 271 -8.31 15.71 -1.43
C TYR A 271 -8.38 14.31 -2.03
N GLY A 272 -9.52 13.65 -1.97
CA GLY A 272 -9.76 12.34 -2.55
C GLY A 272 -10.72 12.38 -3.72
N VAL A 273 -10.99 11.20 -4.26
CA VAL A 273 -12.06 10.98 -5.24
C VAL A 273 -13.20 10.28 -4.54
N VAL A 274 -14.37 10.94 -4.47
CA VAL A 274 -15.55 10.43 -3.78
C VAL A 274 -16.72 10.32 -4.74
N GLU A 275 -17.26 9.11 -4.89
CA GLU A 275 -18.49 8.85 -5.63
C GLU A 275 -19.69 8.95 -4.68
N ASN A 276 -20.58 9.88 -4.94
CA ASN A 276 -21.82 10.03 -4.18
C ASN A 276 -22.99 9.47 -4.97
N THR A 277 -23.68 8.49 -4.42
CA THR A 277 -24.93 7.95 -4.98
C THR A 277 -26.11 8.69 -4.35
N TYR A 278 -26.97 9.22 -5.18
CA TYR A 278 -28.17 9.93 -4.75
C TYR A 278 -29.41 9.11 -5.13
N GLU A 279 -30.34 8.97 -4.19
CA GLU A 279 -31.66 8.48 -4.46
C GLU A 279 -32.57 9.67 -4.80
N ILE A 280 -33.13 9.67 -5.99
CA ILE A 280 -34.09 10.69 -6.41
C ILE A 280 -35.47 10.08 -6.12
N GLN A 281 -36.18 10.64 -5.16
CA GLN A 281 -37.59 10.32 -4.98
C GLN A 281 -38.38 11.12 -6.01
N ASP A 282 -38.89 10.44 -7.01
CA ASP A 282 -39.88 11.03 -7.93
C ASP A 282 -41.11 11.42 -7.12
N ALA A 283 -41.47 12.68 -7.20
CA ALA A 283 -42.69 13.19 -6.59
C ALA A 283 -43.86 12.74 -7.43
N GLU A 284 -44.34 11.53 -7.21
CA GLU A 284 -45.67 11.16 -7.67
C GLU A 284 -46.70 12.06 -6.99
N TYR A 285 -47.36 12.87 -7.78
CA TYR A 285 -48.63 13.54 -7.47
C TYR A 285 -48.67 14.62 -6.36
N ASN A 286 -47.81 15.63 -6.37
CA ASN A 286 -48.16 16.92 -5.76
C ASN A 286 -47.30 18.06 -6.34
N SER A 287 -47.92 19.01 -7.00
CA SER A 287 -47.33 20.09 -7.77
C SER A 287 -46.50 21.14 -6.99
N ASN A 288 -46.30 20.96 -5.69
CA ASN A 288 -45.63 21.90 -4.81
C ASN A 288 -44.46 21.37 -4.00
N ARG A 289 -43.97 20.13 -4.23
CA ARG A 289 -42.79 19.58 -3.51
C ARG A 289 -41.56 19.57 -4.42
N ARG A 290 -40.53 20.31 -4.00
CA ARG A 290 -39.18 20.20 -4.58
C ARG A 290 -38.69 18.76 -4.49
N THR A 291 -38.22 18.20 -5.59
CA THR A 291 -37.52 16.91 -5.64
C THR A 291 -36.40 16.88 -4.60
N SER A 292 -36.54 16.07 -3.57
CA SER A 292 -35.50 15.91 -2.57
C SER A 292 -34.49 14.86 -3.04
N LYS A 293 -33.27 15.28 -3.34
CA LYS A 293 -32.14 14.39 -3.57
C LYS A 293 -31.58 13.97 -2.20
N ARG A 294 -31.77 12.71 -1.82
CA ARG A 294 -31.14 12.17 -0.62
C ARG A 294 -29.86 11.40 -0.98
N ARG A 295 -28.71 11.80 -0.44
CA ARG A 295 -27.47 11.06 -0.58
C ARG A 295 -27.58 9.74 0.19
N THR A 296 -27.61 8.61 -0.50
CA THR A 296 -27.78 7.29 0.09
C THR A 296 -26.45 6.60 0.39
N LYS A 297 -25.43 6.81 -0.44
CA LYS A 297 -24.11 6.22 -0.28
C LYS A 297 -23.02 7.18 -0.73
N SER A 298 -21.90 7.20 0.01
CA SER A 298 -20.65 7.81 -0.38
C SER A 298 -19.58 6.73 -0.42
N LYS A 299 -18.91 6.57 -1.54
CA LYS A 299 -17.83 5.59 -1.74
C LYS A 299 -16.57 6.33 -2.14
N GLN A 300 -15.48 6.08 -1.43
CA GLN A 300 -14.18 6.57 -1.80
C GLN A 300 -13.60 5.74 -2.94
N LEU A 301 -13.10 6.40 -3.97
CA LEU A 301 -12.40 5.80 -5.09
C LEU A 301 -10.88 6.06 -4.96
N PRO A 302 -10.04 5.27 -5.64
CA PRO A 302 -8.62 5.57 -5.72
C PRO A 302 -8.39 6.94 -6.37
N GLY A 303 -7.50 7.71 -5.77
CA GLY A 303 -7.13 9.05 -6.21
C GLY A 303 -6.80 9.95 -5.02
N VAL A 304 -5.75 10.75 -5.17
CA VAL A 304 -5.31 11.76 -4.19
C VAL A 304 -4.95 13.02 -4.95
N SER A 305 -5.49 14.15 -4.49
CA SER A 305 -5.18 15.45 -5.08
C SER A 305 -3.69 15.82 -4.89
N PRO A 306 -3.00 16.33 -5.91
CA PRO A 306 -1.65 16.88 -5.79
C PRO A 306 -1.52 17.98 -4.71
N LEU A 307 -2.63 18.63 -4.33
CA LEU A 307 -2.65 19.61 -3.26
C LEU A 307 -2.27 19.05 -1.90
N VAL A 308 -2.47 17.75 -1.65
CA VAL A 308 -1.98 17.09 -0.42
C VAL A 308 -0.47 17.21 -0.32
N PHE A 309 0.22 17.02 -1.45
CA PHE A 309 1.67 17.14 -1.49
C PHE A 309 2.12 18.59 -1.17
N SER A 310 1.59 19.57 -1.86
CA SER A 310 2.01 20.97 -1.69
C SER A 310 1.63 21.54 -0.32
N ARG A 311 0.48 21.15 0.26
CA ARG A 311 0.01 21.71 1.53
C ARG A 311 0.58 21.05 2.77
N PHE A 312 0.85 19.73 2.73
CA PHE A 312 1.18 18.95 3.92
C PHE A 312 2.53 18.24 3.88
N LEU A 313 3.06 17.95 2.68
CA LEU A 313 4.22 17.09 2.54
C LEU A 313 5.48 17.83 2.09
N LEU A 314 5.36 18.85 1.25
CA LEU A 314 6.50 19.49 0.59
C LEU A 314 7.59 19.96 1.56
N GLU A 315 7.21 20.55 2.70
CA GLU A 315 8.16 21.07 3.70
C GLU A 315 8.76 19.97 4.58
N TYR A 316 8.14 18.78 4.63
CA TYR A 316 8.48 17.72 5.60
C TYR A 316 8.94 16.44 4.93
N THR A 317 8.95 16.38 3.60
CA THR A 317 9.23 15.14 2.88
C THR A 317 10.38 15.33 1.90
N ALA A 318 11.41 14.51 2.04
CA ALA A 318 12.47 14.35 1.06
C ALA A 318 12.21 13.10 0.22
N PHE A 319 12.25 13.24 -1.09
CA PHE A 319 12.16 12.13 -2.03
C PHE A 319 13.57 11.79 -2.51
N LEU A 320 13.93 10.54 -2.33
CA LEU A 320 15.21 10.02 -2.78
C LEU A 320 14.94 8.79 -3.63
N SER A 321 15.16 8.90 -4.92
CA SER A 321 15.12 7.75 -5.82
C SER A 321 16.48 7.05 -5.84
N LEU A 322 16.47 5.77 -6.19
CA LEU A 322 17.73 5.03 -6.31
C LEU A 322 18.64 5.64 -7.39
N SER A 323 18.04 6.25 -8.43
CA SER A 323 18.76 6.99 -9.48
C SER A 323 19.46 8.25 -8.98
N ASP A 324 19.04 8.84 -7.86
CA ASP A 324 19.66 10.03 -7.27
C ASP A 324 20.93 9.69 -6.48
N MET A 325 21.10 8.40 -6.13
CA MET A 325 22.20 7.94 -5.25
C MET A 325 23.51 7.63 -5.98
N GLY A 326 23.54 7.65 -7.30
CA GLY A 326 24.80 7.45 -8.03
C GLY A 326 24.64 7.12 -9.51
N LYS A 327 25.74 7.31 -10.25
CA LYS A 327 25.81 7.07 -11.71
C LYS A 327 25.90 5.58 -12.09
N ASP A 328 26.15 4.69 -11.12
CA ASP A 328 26.49 3.27 -11.34
C ASP A 328 25.37 2.29 -10.98
N LEU A 329 24.11 2.74 -11.09
CA LEU A 329 23.00 1.84 -10.90
C LEU A 329 22.87 0.88 -12.09
N GLN A 330 22.60 -0.38 -11.74
CA GLN A 330 22.30 -1.42 -12.71
C GLN A 330 21.01 -1.11 -13.45
N ASP A 331 20.94 -1.51 -14.70
CA ASP A 331 19.69 -1.41 -15.48
C ASP A 331 18.58 -2.23 -14.84
N PHE A 332 17.38 -1.67 -14.78
CA PHE A 332 16.18 -2.34 -14.28
C PHE A 332 15.07 -2.24 -15.33
N GLU A 333 14.52 -3.37 -15.69
CA GLU A 333 13.50 -3.44 -16.72
C GLU A 333 12.38 -4.40 -16.32
N GLU A 334 11.14 -3.92 -16.39
CA GLU A 334 9.93 -4.70 -16.21
C GLU A 334 9.31 -5.00 -17.57
N ILE A 335 9.28 -6.28 -17.93
CA ILE A 335 8.94 -6.77 -19.28
C ILE A 335 7.62 -7.53 -19.23
N PRO A 336 6.51 -6.95 -19.68
CA PRO A 336 5.25 -7.67 -19.82
C PRO A 336 5.34 -8.65 -21.00
N VAL A 337 4.97 -9.90 -20.76
CA VAL A 337 5.02 -10.99 -21.76
C VAL A 337 3.60 -11.53 -21.98
N PRO A 338 2.91 -11.06 -23.02
CA PRO A 338 1.62 -11.60 -23.42
C PRO A 338 1.78 -12.99 -24.02
N LEU A 339 0.90 -13.90 -23.68
CA LEU A 339 0.85 -15.26 -24.17
C LEU A 339 -0.57 -15.59 -24.63
N GLU A 340 -0.68 -16.51 -25.59
CA GLU A 340 -1.96 -17.01 -26.06
C GLU A 340 -2.34 -18.29 -25.32
N MET A 341 -3.62 -18.42 -24.93
CA MET A 341 -4.13 -19.67 -24.38
C MET A 341 -4.30 -20.73 -25.49
N PRO A 342 -4.11 -22.02 -25.17
CA PRO A 342 -4.55 -23.09 -26.05
C PRO A 342 -6.06 -22.95 -26.36
N GLU A 343 -6.46 -23.34 -27.59
CA GLU A 343 -7.82 -23.08 -28.08
C GLU A 343 -8.92 -23.72 -27.22
N ASP A 344 -8.70 -24.94 -26.72
CA ASP A 344 -9.61 -25.63 -25.85
C ASP A 344 -9.77 -24.91 -24.48
N VAL A 345 -8.66 -24.40 -23.91
CA VAL A 345 -8.67 -23.60 -22.68
C VAL A 345 -9.34 -22.25 -22.92
N ARG A 346 -9.07 -21.62 -24.06
CA ARG A 346 -9.69 -20.34 -24.45
C ARG A 346 -11.21 -20.48 -24.57
N THR A 347 -11.68 -21.53 -25.22
CA THR A 347 -13.12 -21.81 -25.39
C THR A 347 -13.78 -22.02 -24.04
N ALA A 348 -13.23 -22.87 -23.19
CA ALA A 348 -13.76 -23.14 -21.86
C ALA A 348 -13.73 -21.89 -20.95
N TYR A 349 -12.68 -21.07 -21.07
CA TYR A 349 -12.58 -19.78 -20.38
C TYR A 349 -13.71 -18.82 -20.79
N LYS A 350 -13.95 -18.69 -22.10
CA LYS A 350 -15.01 -17.80 -22.62
C LYS A 350 -16.41 -18.27 -22.26
N GLU A 351 -16.67 -19.56 -22.24
CA GLU A 351 -17.91 -20.14 -21.76
C GLU A 351 -18.14 -19.77 -20.27
N ALA A 352 -17.14 -19.99 -19.41
CA ALA A 352 -17.20 -19.63 -18.01
C ALA A 352 -17.41 -18.12 -17.80
N GLU A 353 -16.70 -17.29 -18.58
CA GLU A 353 -16.85 -15.83 -18.57
C GLU A 353 -18.28 -15.43 -18.93
N HIS A 354 -18.85 -16.01 -19.96
CA HIS A 354 -20.20 -15.70 -20.43
C HIS A 354 -21.29 -16.03 -19.40
N GLU A 355 -21.26 -17.22 -18.79
CA GLU A 355 -22.23 -17.63 -17.78
C GLU A 355 -22.18 -16.75 -16.53
N LEU A 356 -20.98 -16.39 -16.10
CA LEU A 356 -20.80 -15.48 -14.98
C LEU A 356 -21.27 -14.04 -15.32
N GLN A 357 -21.02 -13.55 -16.53
CA GLN A 357 -21.54 -12.26 -16.99
C GLN A 357 -23.06 -12.21 -17.01
N LYS A 358 -23.72 -13.30 -17.37
CA LYS A 358 -25.18 -13.42 -17.38
C LYS A 358 -25.74 -13.15 -15.98
N VAL A 359 -25.19 -13.78 -14.94
CA VAL A 359 -25.61 -13.55 -13.55
C VAL A 359 -25.34 -12.11 -13.10
N LEU A 360 -24.19 -11.52 -13.49
CA LEU A 360 -23.86 -10.13 -13.17
C LEU A 360 -24.86 -9.13 -13.76
N ARG A 361 -25.46 -9.45 -14.91
CA ARG A 361 -26.45 -8.59 -15.58
C ARG A 361 -27.86 -8.80 -15.05
N THR A 362 -28.23 -10.02 -14.66
CA THR A 362 -29.61 -10.41 -14.31
C THR A 362 -29.91 -10.31 -12.82
N ASP A 363 -28.95 -10.60 -11.94
CA ASP A 363 -29.14 -10.57 -10.48
C ASP A 363 -28.09 -9.71 -9.77
N ARG A 364 -28.45 -8.46 -9.49
CA ARG A 364 -27.57 -7.50 -8.82
C ARG A 364 -27.17 -7.90 -7.39
N LYS A 365 -28.03 -8.63 -6.66
CA LYS A 365 -27.75 -9.07 -5.29
C LYS A 365 -26.78 -10.26 -5.28
N ALA A 366 -26.99 -11.21 -6.16
CA ALA A 366 -26.06 -12.32 -6.38
C ALA A 366 -24.71 -11.81 -6.91
N ALA A 367 -24.73 -10.90 -7.89
CA ALA A 367 -23.54 -10.31 -8.48
C ALA A 367 -22.55 -9.73 -7.43
N GLN A 368 -23.04 -9.00 -6.44
CA GLN A 368 -22.18 -8.44 -5.38
C GLN A 368 -21.50 -9.51 -4.53
N LYS A 369 -22.16 -10.64 -4.30
CA LYS A 369 -21.63 -11.73 -3.47
C LYS A 369 -20.64 -12.63 -4.21
N ILE A 370 -20.87 -12.86 -5.51
CA ILE A 370 -20.02 -13.75 -6.31
C ILE A 370 -18.85 -13.05 -7.00
N LEU A 371 -18.82 -11.72 -7.00
CA LEU A 371 -17.82 -10.95 -7.75
C LEU A 371 -16.38 -11.37 -7.41
N SER A 372 -16.06 -11.58 -6.14
CA SER A 372 -14.73 -12.03 -5.73
C SER A 372 -14.40 -13.44 -6.21
N THR A 373 -15.37 -14.36 -6.14
CA THR A 373 -15.23 -15.75 -6.65
C THR A 373 -15.05 -15.75 -8.15
N TYR A 374 -15.82 -14.92 -8.85
CA TYR A 374 -15.75 -14.71 -10.29
C TYR A 374 -14.37 -14.23 -10.74
N LEU A 375 -13.89 -13.13 -10.13
CA LEU A 375 -12.58 -12.58 -10.45
C LEU A 375 -11.47 -13.59 -10.17
N ASN A 376 -11.59 -14.34 -9.07
CA ASN A 376 -10.63 -15.37 -8.70
C ASN A 376 -10.59 -16.50 -9.75
N LEU A 377 -11.76 -17.06 -10.10
CA LEU A 377 -11.84 -18.12 -11.11
C LEU A 377 -11.21 -17.67 -12.44
N LEU A 378 -11.62 -16.53 -12.99
CA LEU A 378 -11.12 -16.06 -14.28
C LEU A 378 -9.64 -15.66 -14.28
N THR A 379 -9.06 -15.40 -13.10
CA THR A 379 -7.63 -15.12 -12.99
C THR A 379 -6.80 -16.41 -12.88
N VAL A 380 -7.34 -17.42 -12.17
CA VAL A 380 -6.61 -18.66 -11.87
C VAL A 380 -6.76 -19.71 -12.99
N TYR A 381 -7.96 -19.81 -13.59
CA TYR A 381 -8.29 -20.84 -14.57
C TYR A 381 -7.30 -20.93 -15.75
N PRO A 382 -6.81 -19.82 -16.34
CA PRO A 382 -5.82 -19.91 -17.41
C PRO A 382 -4.50 -20.58 -17.01
N ASP A 383 -4.11 -20.48 -15.73
CA ASP A 383 -2.88 -21.07 -15.19
C ASP A 383 -3.09 -22.53 -14.72
N GLN A 384 -4.33 -22.90 -14.38
CA GLN A 384 -4.71 -24.26 -13.99
C GLN A 384 -6.12 -24.58 -14.51
N PRO A 385 -6.25 -25.01 -15.78
CA PRO A 385 -7.55 -25.29 -16.39
C PRO A 385 -8.09 -26.69 -16.03
N TYR A 386 -7.88 -27.11 -14.79
CA TYR A 386 -8.34 -28.38 -14.24
C TYR A 386 -8.56 -28.25 -12.72
N ASP A 387 -9.35 -29.14 -12.15
CA ASP A 387 -9.66 -29.23 -10.70
C ASP A 387 -10.11 -27.90 -10.07
N GLN A 388 -10.86 -27.10 -10.84
CA GLN A 388 -11.46 -25.87 -10.35
C GLN A 388 -12.81 -26.13 -9.69
N ALA A 389 -13.03 -25.45 -8.57
CA ALA A 389 -14.31 -25.56 -7.87
C ALA A 389 -15.47 -24.97 -8.69
N GLU A 390 -16.61 -25.60 -8.59
CA GLU A 390 -17.86 -25.09 -9.13
C GLU A 390 -18.25 -23.76 -8.49
N VAL A 391 -18.74 -22.83 -9.30
CA VAL A 391 -19.29 -21.55 -8.82
C VAL A 391 -20.79 -21.69 -8.67
N VAL A 392 -21.26 -21.58 -7.44
CA VAL A 392 -22.67 -21.70 -7.11
C VAL A 392 -23.31 -20.34 -6.83
N HIS A 393 -24.61 -20.23 -7.10
CA HIS A 393 -25.37 -19.03 -6.86
C HIS A 393 -25.54 -18.81 -5.34
N PRO A 394 -25.18 -17.64 -4.79
CA PRO A 394 -25.05 -17.40 -3.34
C PRO A 394 -26.39 -17.32 -2.59
N ILE A 395 -27.52 -17.36 -3.29
CA ILE A 395 -28.86 -17.27 -2.70
C ILE A 395 -29.59 -18.61 -2.78
N ASN A 396 -29.56 -19.25 -3.95
CA ASN A 396 -30.32 -20.49 -4.18
C ASN A 396 -29.45 -21.75 -4.26
N GLY A 397 -28.12 -21.62 -4.22
CA GLY A 397 -27.20 -22.77 -4.25
C GLY A 397 -27.09 -23.49 -5.60
N MET A 398 -27.78 -23.00 -6.64
CA MET A 398 -27.72 -23.62 -7.97
C MET A 398 -26.36 -23.37 -8.63
N PRO A 399 -25.80 -24.33 -9.37
CA PRO A 399 -24.57 -24.15 -10.09
C PRO A 399 -24.74 -23.06 -11.18
N ILE A 400 -23.80 -22.11 -11.22
CA ILE A 400 -23.71 -21.07 -12.25
C ILE A 400 -22.73 -21.53 -13.32
N VAL A 401 -21.54 -21.97 -12.88
CA VAL A 401 -20.47 -22.45 -13.75
C VAL A 401 -19.83 -23.67 -13.12
N THR A 402 -19.75 -24.74 -13.89
CA THR A 402 -18.88 -25.88 -13.65
C THR A 402 -17.71 -25.77 -14.63
N PRO A 403 -16.52 -25.31 -14.18
CA PRO A 403 -15.40 -25.10 -15.06
C PRO A 403 -14.99 -26.41 -15.74
N LYS A 404 -14.82 -26.38 -17.08
CA LYS A 404 -14.37 -27.55 -17.83
C LYS A 404 -12.94 -27.89 -17.48
N ASN A 405 -12.64 -29.18 -17.34
CA ASN A 405 -11.27 -29.66 -17.25
C ASN A 405 -10.67 -29.75 -18.65
N CYS A 406 -9.61 -28.99 -18.89
CA CYS A 406 -8.83 -28.99 -20.13
C CYS A 406 -7.45 -29.59 -19.90
N GLY A 407 -7.40 -30.83 -19.43
CA GLY A 407 -6.19 -31.56 -19.12
C GLY A 407 -6.03 -31.84 -17.61
N ASP A 408 -4.82 -32.12 -17.21
CA ASP A 408 -4.45 -32.46 -15.84
C ASP A 408 -3.09 -31.83 -15.46
N PHE A 409 -2.58 -32.21 -14.30
CA PHE A 409 -1.29 -31.73 -13.76
C PHE A 409 -0.11 -31.96 -14.72
N SER A 410 -0.16 -32.98 -15.62
CA SER A 410 0.94 -33.32 -16.52
C SER A 410 0.95 -32.45 -17.78
N ARG A 411 -0.17 -31.80 -18.11
CA ARG A 411 -0.29 -30.95 -19.30
C ARG A 411 0.61 -29.72 -19.19
N LEU A 412 1.52 -29.56 -20.16
CA LEU A 412 2.34 -28.36 -20.27
C LEU A 412 1.51 -27.22 -20.89
N LEU A 413 1.57 -26.05 -20.27
CA LEU A 413 0.88 -24.84 -20.71
C LEU A 413 1.87 -23.79 -21.27
N PRO A 414 1.45 -22.87 -22.14
CA PRO A 414 2.34 -21.87 -22.74
C PRO A 414 3.13 -21.03 -21.73
N LYS A 415 2.58 -20.72 -20.57
CA LYS A 415 3.33 -20.04 -19.51
C LYS A 415 4.47 -20.89 -18.95
N GLU A 416 4.25 -22.17 -18.78
CA GLU A 416 5.26 -23.12 -18.28
C GLU A 416 6.36 -23.32 -19.31
N GLU A 417 6.01 -23.43 -20.58
CA GLU A 417 6.98 -23.46 -21.69
C GLU A 417 7.82 -22.18 -21.71
N ARG A 418 7.18 -21.02 -21.55
CA ARG A 418 7.89 -19.74 -21.51
C ARG A 418 8.80 -19.60 -20.30
N VAL A 419 8.39 -20.10 -19.14
CA VAL A 419 9.26 -20.15 -17.94
C VAL A 419 10.48 -21.03 -18.22
N LEU A 420 10.29 -22.21 -18.78
CA LEU A 420 11.37 -23.13 -19.10
C LEU A 420 12.36 -22.52 -20.09
N GLU A 421 11.86 -21.86 -21.13
CA GLU A 421 12.68 -21.15 -22.13
C GLU A 421 13.52 -20.04 -21.47
N LEU A 422 12.90 -19.19 -20.65
CA LEU A 422 13.58 -18.12 -19.91
C LEU A 422 14.63 -18.69 -18.94
N VAL A 423 14.29 -19.72 -18.19
CA VAL A 423 15.25 -20.36 -17.27
C VAL A 423 16.42 -20.96 -18.03
N ARG A 424 16.18 -21.63 -19.16
CA ARG A 424 17.23 -22.20 -20.01
C ARG A 424 18.18 -21.11 -20.54
N GLN A 425 17.62 -20.02 -21.07
CA GLN A 425 18.38 -18.89 -21.56
C GLN A 425 19.23 -18.24 -20.45
N LYS A 426 18.64 -18.02 -19.29
CA LYS A 426 19.32 -17.33 -18.18
C LYS A 426 20.35 -18.20 -17.48
N ALA A 427 20.03 -19.48 -17.27
CA ALA A 427 20.97 -20.44 -16.70
C ALA A 427 22.21 -20.66 -17.60
N ALA A 428 22.08 -20.61 -18.92
CA ALA A 428 23.21 -20.67 -19.86
C ALA A 428 24.19 -19.50 -19.65
N ASN A 429 23.69 -18.34 -19.18
CA ASN A 429 24.51 -17.18 -18.84
C ASN A 429 25.03 -17.21 -17.39
N GLY A 430 24.78 -18.28 -16.63
CA GLY A 430 25.12 -18.38 -15.21
C GLY A 430 24.23 -17.55 -14.28
N GLU A 431 23.13 -17.00 -14.78
CA GLU A 431 22.16 -16.22 -14.00
C GLU A 431 21.21 -17.13 -13.20
N ARG A 432 20.80 -16.67 -12.02
CA ARG A 432 19.77 -17.34 -11.21
C ARG A 432 18.43 -16.69 -11.38
N VAL A 433 17.38 -17.50 -11.33
CA VAL A 433 16.02 -17.08 -11.61
C VAL A 433 15.15 -17.19 -10.35
N LEU A 434 14.39 -16.13 -10.07
CA LEU A 434 13.38 -16.08 -9.03
C LEU A 434 11.98 -16.10 -9.67
N ILE A 435 11.15 -17.07 -9.30
CA ILE A 435 9.80 -17.21 -9.85
C ILE A 435 8.77 -16.90 -8.77
N TYR A 436 7.90 -15.96 -9.04
CA TYR A 436 6.79 -15.59 -8.17
C TYR A 436 5.48 -16.21 -8.63
N THR A 437 4.78 -16.85 -7.69
CA THR A 437 3.43 -17.35 -7.87
C THR A 437 2.52 -16.80 -6.79
N SER A 438 1.50 -16.07 -7.16
CA SER A 438 0.59 -15.42 -6.19
C SER A 438 -0.45 -16.37 -5.60
N TRP A 439 -0.81 -17.44 -6.31
CA TRP A 439 -1.86 -18.36 -5.93
C TRP A 439 -1.28 -19.61 -5.26
N THR A 440 -1.41 -19.69 -3.93
CA THR A 440 -0.86 -20.81 -3.13
C THR A 440 -1.79 -22.01 -3.01
N ARG A 441 -3.05 -21.88 -3.44
CA ARG A 441 -4.01 -22.99 -3.46
C ARG A 441 -3.95 -23.80 -4.75
N THR A 442 -3.19 -23.33 -5.74
CA THR A 442 -2.93 -24.04 -6.98
C THR A 442 -1.67 -24.88 -6.85
N ASP A 443 -1.57 -25.94 -7.64
CA ASP A 443 -0.38 -26.79 -7.68
C ASP A 443 0.77 -26.19 -8.52
N SER A 444 0.64 -24.95 -8.98
CA SER A 444 1.59 -24.28 -9.88
C SER A 444 3.04 -24.29 -9.37
N GLN A 445 3.26 -24.10 -8.06
CA GLN A 445 4.62 -24.13 -7.48
C GLN A 445 5.26 -25.52 -7.62
N LYS A 446 4.53 -26.55 -7.26
CA LYS A 446 5.00 -27.93 -7.32
C LYS A 446 5.20 -28.40 -8.75
N LYS A 447 4.29 -27.98 -9.64
CA LYS A 447 4.36 -28.28 -11.08
C LYS A 447 5.61 -27.66 -11.71
N LEU A 448 5.84 -26.37 -11.48
CA LEU A 448 7.04 -25.69 -11.95
C LEU A 448 8.33 -26.31 -11.36
N GLN A 449 8.32 -26.62 -10.06
CA GLN A 449 9.48 -27.30 -9.46
C GLN A 449 9.76 -28.65 -10.11
N LYS A 450 8.73 -29.50 -10.29
CA LYS A 450 8.87 -30.81 -10.94
C LYS A 450 9.39 -30.66 -12.37
N LEU A 451 8.83 -29.74 -13.14
CA LEU A 451 9.24 -29.47 -14.51
C LEU A 451 10.70 -29.02 -14.59
N LEU A 452 11.10 -28.05 -13.78
CA LEU A 452 12.46 -27.51 -13.80
C LEU A 452 13.49 -28.51 -13.28
N CYS A 453 13.14 -29.31 -12.25
CA CYS A 453 14.00 -30.39 -11.76
C CYS A 453 14.17 -31.52 -12.80
N SER A 454 13.14 -31.88 -13.57
CA SER A 454 13.27 -32.89 -14.64
C SER A 454 14.17 -32.42 -15.78
N GLU A 455 14.30 -31.11 -15.99
CA GLU A 455 15.24 -30.48 -16.96
C GLU A 455 16.66 -30.27 -16.35
N GLY A 456 16.89 -30.73 -15.12
CA GLY A 456 18.21 -30.69 -14.49
C GLY A 456 18.50 -29.43 -13.68
N TYR A 457 17.54 -28.49 -13.52
CA TYR A 457 17.76 -27.25 -12.75
C TYR A 457 17.51 -27.49 -11.25
N ARG A 458 18.46 -27.09 -10.40
CA ARG A 458 18.29 -27.10 -8.95
C ARG A 458 17.26 -26.08 -8.51
N THR A 459 16.05 -26.53 -8.20
CA THR A 459 14.87 -25.69 -7.92
C THR A 459 14.32 -25.96 -6.54
N GLU A 460 14.13 -24.92 -5.75
CA GLU A 460 13.57 -24.99 -4.39
C GLU A 460 12.36 -24.06 -4.22
N ILE A 461 11.45 -24.43 -3.33
CA ILE A 461 10.28 -23.60 -3.00
C ILE A 461 10.46 -23.01 -1.60
N LEU A 462 10.43 -21.67 -1.49
CA LEU A 462 10.36 -20.96 -0.21
C LEU A 462 8.91 -20.83 0.22
N THR A 463 8.54 -21.52 1.30
CA THR A 463 7.17 -21.54 1.83
C THR A 463 7.00 -20.66 3.06
N PRO A 464 5.75 -20.24 3.41
CA PRO A 464 5.46 -19.50 4.63
C PRO A 464 5.79 -20.23 5.94
N GLN A 465 5.99 -21.55 5.89
CA GLN A 465 6.35 -22.38 7.06
C GLN A 465 7.74 -22.02 7.61
N ILE A 466 8.61 -21.46 6.76
CA ILE A 466 9.91 -20.96 7.20
C ILE A 466 9.69 -19.63 7.92
N ALA A 467 10.13 -19.56 9.18
CA ALA A 467 10.02 -18.37 10.00
C ALA A 467 10.67 -17.17 9.28
N THR A 468 10.01 -16.02 9.33
CA THR A 468 10.33 -14.84 8.49
C THR A 468 11.77 -14.35 8.74
N ASP A 469 12.24 -14.41 9.99
CA ASP A 469 13.60 -14.04 10.40
C ASP A 469 14.68 -15.02 9.90
N LYS A 470 14.31 -16.23 9.49
CA LYS A 470 15.23 -17.28 9.00
C LYS A 470 15.25 -17.41 7.47
N ARG A 471 14.38 -16.68 6.76
CA ARG A 471 14.24 -16.85 5.30
C ARG A 471 15.49 -16.43 4.55
N GLU A 472 16.10 -15.32 4.93
CA GLU A 472 17.32 -14.83 4.29
C GLU A 472 18.48 -15.84 4.41
N ASP A 473 18.73 -16.34 5.62
CA ASP A 473 19.74 -17.37 5.86
C ASP A 473 19.42 -18.66 5.11
N TRP A 474 18.15 -19.04 5.06
CA TRP A 474 17.67 -20.20 4.33
C TRP A 474 17.97 -20.10 2.82
N VAL A 475 17.71 -18.95 2.21
CA VAL A 475 18.00 -18.70 0.78
C VAL A 475 19.50 -18.68 0.56
N ASN A 476 20.26 -17.93 1.36
CA ASN A 476 21.72 -17.79 1.23
C ASN A 476 22.44 -19.15 1.32
N LYS A 477 22.01 -20.03 2.24
CA LYS A 477 22.55 -21.37 2.36
C LYS A 477 22.32 -22.20 1.09
N ARG A 478 21.13 -22.10 0.47
CA ARG A 478 20.79 -22.84 -0.74
C ARG A 478 21.51 -22.28 -1.98
N VAL A 479 21.65 -20.97 -2.07
CA VAL A 479 22.45 -20.33 -3.12
C VAL A 479 23.89 -20.80 -3.07
N LYS A 480 24.50 -20.89 -1.88
CA LYS A 480 25.84 -21.46 -1.71
C LYS A 480 25.91 -22.94 -2.12
N ASN A 481 24.82 -23.69 -1.97
CA ASN A 481 24.71 -25.08 -2.37
C ASN A 481 24.32 -25.25 -3.85
N GLY A 482 24.36 -24.20 -4.68
CA GLY A 482 24.13 -24.28 -6.11
C GLY A 482 22.66 -24.16 -6.54
N LEU A 483 21.80 -23.53 -5.77
CA LEU A 483 20.43 -23.22 -6.16
C LEU A 483 20.45 -22.35 -7.44
N GLN A 484 19.68 -22.74 -8.45
CA GLN A 484 19.56 -22.00 -9.73
C GLN A 484 18.21 -21.30 -9.82
N VAL A 485 17.14 -21.94 -9.35
CA VAL A 485 15.78 -21.39 -9.42
C VAL A 485 15.12 -21.41 -8.03
N LEU A 486 14.64 -20.27 -7.61
CA LEU A 486 13.84 -20.13 -6.39
C LEU A 486 12.39 -19.84 -6.76
N ILE A 487 11.44 -20.62 -6.26
CA ILE A 487 10.01 -20.40 -6.42
C ILE A 487 9.42 -19.93 -5.09
N THR A 488 8.61 -18.88 -5.09
CA THR A 488 7.98 -18.40 -3.85
C THR A 488 6.72 -17.56 -4.11
N ASN A 489 5.97 -17.30 -3.05
CA ASN A 489 4.92 -16.28 -3.09
C ASN A 489 5.53 -14.88 -2.85
N PRO A 490 5.15 -13.83 -3.61
CA PRO A 490 5.66 -12.47 -3.42
C PRO A 490 5.55 -11.99 -1.96
N ARG A 491 4.49 -12.35 -1.24
CA ARG A 491 4.30 -12.02 0.19
C ARG A 491 5.33 -12.63 1.12
N CYS A 492 5.99 -13.71 0.72
CA CYS A 492 7.05 -14.31 1.53
C CYS A 492 8.32 -13.45 1.56
N VAL A 493 8.49 -12.58 0.57
CA VAL A 493 9.70 -11.79 0.35
C VAL A 493 9.45 -10.28 0.24
N GLU A 494 8.20 -9.83 0.32
CA GLU A 494 7.85 -8.40 0.15
C GLU A 494 8.53 -7.50 1.17
N THR A 495 8.92 -8.01 2.32
CA THR A 495 9.57 -7.24 3.36
C THR A 495 10.90 -7.86 3.80
N GLY A 496 11.97 -7.08 3.82
CA GLY A 496 13.21 -7.32 4.53
C GLY A 496 14.22 -8.30 3.92
N LEU A 497 13.90 -9.07 2.87
CA LEU A 497 14.84 -9.99 2.23
C LEU A 497 15.65 -9.28 1.13
N ASP A 498 16.94 -9.55 1.08
CA ASP A 498 17.82 -9.20 -0.03
C ASP A 498 18.04 -10.43 -0.92
N LEU A 499 17.68 -10.30 -2.20
CA LEU A 499 17.73 -11.40 -3.16
C LEU A 499 18.69 -11.11 -4.31
N ASN A 500 19.82 -10.47 -4.00
CA ASN A 500 20.82 -10.02 -4.98
C ASN A 500 21.40 -11.15 -5.83
N ALA A 501 21.32 -12.39 -5.35
CA ALA A 501 21.79 -13.56 -6.11
C ALA A 501 20.93 -13.86 -7.34
N PHE A 502 19.72 -13.28 -7.45
CA PHE A 502 18.78 -13.55 -8.54
C PHE A 502 18.63 -12.30 -9.41
N THR A 503 19.17 -12.31 -10.60
CA THR A 503 19.17 -11.19 -11.54
C THR A 503 17.96 -11.18 -12.46
N THR A 504 17.28 -12.33 -12.55
CA THR A 504 16.06 -12.51 -13.34
C THR A 504 14.90 -12.88 -12.44
N ILE A 505 13.81 -12.12 -12.53
CA ILE A 505 12.57 -12.35 -11.78
C ILE A 505 11.46 -12.67 -12.80
N ILE A 506 10.67 -13.70 -12.51
CA ILE A 506 9.53 -14.10 -13.35
C ILE A 506 8.27 -14.07 -12.47
N PHE A 507 7.34 -13.20 -12.77
CA PHE A 507 5.98 -13.29 -12.24
C PHE A 507 5.16 -14.25 -13.11
N TYR A 508 5.07 -15.50 -12.67
CA TYR A 508 4.24 -16.52 -13.30
C TYR A 508 2.75 -16.22 -13.13
N SER A 509 2.37 -15.82 -11.93
CA SER A 509 1.04 -15.28 -11.62
C SER A 509 1.14 -14.05 -10.73
N MET A 510 0.28 -13.07 -10.96
CA MET A 510 0.27 -11.81 -10.22
C MET A 510 -1.00 -11.64 -9.44
N GLY A 511 -0.88 -11.02 -8.26
CA GLY A 511 -2.01 -10.51 -7.50
C GLY A 511 -2.35 -9.07 -7.90
N TYR A 512 -3.43 -8.52 -7.35
CA TYR A 512 -3.90 -7.15 -7.62
C TYR A 512 -3.29 -6.09 -6.71
N ASN A 513 -2.28 -6.45 -5.91
CA ASN A 513 -1.64 -5.53 -4.97
C ASN A 513 -0.38 -4.93 -5.58
N LEU A 514 -0.47 -3.67 -6.00
CA LEU A 514 0.64 -2.89 -6.54
C LEU A 514 1.84 -2.84 -5.59
N PHE A 515 1.58 -2.68 -4.31
CA PHE A 515 2.59 -2.58 -3.28
C PHE A 515 3.46 -3.85 -3.22
N THR A 516 2.80 -5.01 -3.11
CA THR A 516 3.48 -6.31 -3.13
C THR A 516 4.28 -6.52 -4.42
N LEU A 517 3.73 -6.11 -5.57
CA LEU A 517 4.42 -6.22 -6.85
C LEU A 517 5.69 -5.38 -6.87
N ARG A 518 5.61 -4.09 -6.51
CA ARG A 518 6.78 -3.18 -6.50
C ARG A 518 7.85 -3.63 -5.52
N GLN A 519 7.46 -4.02 -4.33
CA GLN A 519 8.42 -4.50 -3.34
C GLN A 519 9.09 -5.80 -3.79
N ALA A 520 8.34 -6.75 -4.37
CA ALA A 520 8.87 -8.01 -4.83
C ALA A 520 9.76 -7.83 -6.07
N SER A 521 9.37 -7.01 -7.06
CA SER A 521 10.15 -6.78 -8.28
C SER A 521 11.51 -6.14 -8.00
N ARG A 522 11.61 -5.31 -6.96
CA ARG A 522 12.84 -4.57 -6.62
C ARG A 522 13.73 -5.24 -5.57
N ARG A 523 13.44 -6.51 -5.17
CA ARG A 523 14.24 -7.23 -4.16
C ARG A 523 15.66 -7.57 -4.62
N SER A 524 15.85 -7.74 -5.89
CA SER A 524 17.15 -8.01 -6.49
C SER A 524 17.85 -6.74 -6.99
N TRP A 525 17.12 -5.64 -7.14
CA TRP A 525 17.65 -4.35 -7.58
C TRP A 525 18.00 -3.47 -6.38
N ARG A 526 19.23 -3.56 -5.94
CA ARG A 526 19.78 -2.92 -4.74
C ARG A 526 21.13 -2.28 -5.05
N ILE A 527 21.57 -1.33 -4.23
CA ILE A 527 22.87 -0.64 -4.35
C ILE A 527 24.04 -1.63 -4.40
N ASN A 528 23.94 -2.73 -3.66
CA ASN A 528 24.95 -3.78 -3.60
C ASN A 528 24.80 -4.88 -4.67
N GLN A 529 23.95 -4.70 -5.68
CA GLN A 529 23.84 -5.61 -6.81
C GLN A 529 25.07 -5.46 -7.70
N THR A 530 25.74 -6.57 -7.98
CA THR A 530 26.96 -6.60 -8.81
C THR A 530 26.71 -6.91 -10.28
N ALA A 531 25.53 -7.45 -10.59
CA ALA A 531 25.15 -7.76 -11.97
C ALA A 531 24.79 -6.48 -12.73
N PRO A 532 25.12 -6.36 -14.01
CA PRO A 532 24.90 -5.13 -14.80
C PRO A 532 23.40 -4.83 -15.04
N ARG A 533 22.54 -5.81 -14.86
CA ARG A 533 21.11 -5.70 -15.20
C ARG A 533 20.25 -6.61 -14.34
N VAL A 534 19.06 -6.14 -13.98
CA VAL A 534 17.98 -6.91 -13.38
C VAL A 534 16.74 -6.85 -14.26
N GLU A 535 16.20 -8.00 -14.61
CA GLU A 535 15.04 -8.12 -15.50
C GLU A 535 13.88 -8.78 -14.77
N VAL A 536 12.69 -8.20 -14.96
CA VAL A 536 11.45 -8.69 -14.36
C VAL A 536 10.47 -9.03 -15.47
N TYR A 537 10.21 -10.30 -15.69
CA TYR A 537 9.26 -10.79 -16.68
C TYR A 537 7.89 -11.01 -16.04
N MET A 538 6.85 -10.43 -16.63
CA MET A 538 5.49 -10.54 -16.15
C MET A 538 4.65 -11.32 -17.15
N LEU A 539 4.40 -12.60 -16.86
CA LEU A 539 3.68 -13.49 -17.77
C LEU A 539 2.17 -13.37 -17.56
N TYR A 540 1.43 -13.16 -18.64
CA TYR A 540 -0.03 -13.12 -18.60
C TYR A 540 -0.63 -13.62 -19.91
N TYR A 541 -1.84 -14.15 -19.83
CA TYR A 541 -2.58 -14.52 -21.03
C TYR A 541 -3.34 -13.32 -21.57
N ALA A 542 -3.20 -13.05 -22.87
CA ALA A 542 -3.94 -12.04 -23.59
C ALA A 542 -5.45 -12.31 -23.54
N ASP A 543 -6.26 -11.27 -23.68
CA ASP A 543 -7.74 -11.35 -23.68
C ASP A 543 -8.36 -12.03 -22.45
N THR A 544 -7.72 -11.91 -21.28
CA THR A 544 -8.16 -12.49 -20.01
C THR A 544 -8.21 -11.45 -18.89
N MET A 545 -8.72 -11.88 -17.72
CA MET A 545 -8.65 -11.09 -16.50
C MET A 545 -7.21 -10.82 -16.05
N GLN A 546 -6.25 -11.64 -16.45
CA GLN A 546 -4.84 -11.39 -16.18
C GLN A 546 -4.34 -10.17 -16.97
N ALA A 547 -4.70 -10.04 -18.25
CA ALA A 547 -4.36 -8.86 -19.06
C ALA A 547 -4.97 -7.58 -18.48
N LYS A 548 -6.22 -7.63 -17.99
CA LYS A 548 -6.87 -6.50 -17.32
C LYS A 548 -6.18 -6.12 -16.03
N ALA A 549 -5.77 -7.12 -15.25
CA ALA A 549 -4.98 -6.88 -14.03
C ALA A 549 -3.66 -6.16 -14.37
N MET A 550 -2.97 -6.59 -15.43
CA MET A 550 -1.75 -5.95 -15.93
C MET A 550 -1.95 -4.49 -16.29
N LYS A 551 -2.96 -4.20 -17.14
CA LYS A 551 -3.29 -2.82 -17.55
C LYS A 551 -3.55 -1.90 -16.36
N LEU A 552 -4.27 -2.41 -15.40
CA LEU A 552 -4.63 -1.69 -14.21
C LEU A 552 -3.44 -1.48 -13.27
N MET A 553 -2.54 -2.47 -13.17
CA MET A 553 -1.29 -2.32 -12.44
C MET A 553 -0.37 -1.27 -13.10
N ALA A 554 -0.29 -1.25 -14.44
CA ALA A 554 0.44 -0.24 -15.18
C ALA A 554 -0.10 1.18 -14.90
N SER A 555 -1.43 1.36 -14.90
CA SER A 555 -2.06 2.65 -14.58
C SER A 555 -1.78 3.09 -13.13
N LYS A 556 -1.84 2.16 -12.18
CA LYS A 556 -1.50 2.46 -10.77
C LYS A 556 -0.01 2.79 -10.56
N LEU A 557 0.88 2.14 -11.31
CA LEU A 557 2.31 2.44 -11.28
C LEU A 557 2.58 3.86 -11.78
N ALA A 558 1.91 4.29 -12.85
CA ALA A 558 2.03 5.66 -13.36
C ALA A 558 1.59 6.69 -12.33
N VAL A 559 0.45 6.46 -11.64
CA VAL A 559 -0.03 7.34 -10.55
C VAL A 559 0.93 7.38 -9.36
N ALA A 560 1.45 6.23 -8.94
CA ALA A 560 2.39 6.15 -7.82
C ALA A 560 3.71 6.91 -8.13
N GLY A 561 4.20 6.82 -9.37
CA GLY A 561 5.40 7.54 -9.82
C GLY A 561 5.28 9.05 -9.68
N ILE A 562 4.08 9.62 -9.90
CA ILE A 562 3.83 11.06 -9.78
C ILE A 562 3.92 11.50 -8.32
N ILE A 563 3.31 10.74 -7.42
CA ILE A 563 3.32 11.03 -5.98
C ILE A 563 4.75 10.92 -5.42
N GLU A 564 5.58 10.08 -6.02
CA GLU A 564 6.98 9.87 -5.66
C GLU A 564 7.96 10.88 -6.31
N GLY A 565 7.46 11.94 -6.95
CA GLY A 565 8.27 13.02 -7.49
C GLY A 565 8.63 12.92 -8.98
N THR A 566 8.22 11.85 -9.67
CA THR A 566 8.32 11.75 -11.13
C THR A 566 7.10 12.40 -11.78
N PHE A 567 7.10 13.74 -11.85
CA PHE A 567 6.02 14.49 -12.48
C PHE A 567 6.05 14.32 -14.00
N SER A 568 5.06 13.62 -14.56
CA SER A 568 4.79 13.60 -15.99
C SER A 568 3.37 14.14 -16.26
N GLU A 569 3.18 14.85 -17.38
CA GLU A 569 1.86 15.35 -17.76
C GLU A 569 0.84 14.20 -17.95
N GLU A 570 1.29 13.05 -18.46
CA GLU A 570 0.48 11.86 -18.65
C GLU A 570 0.05 11.21 -17.33
N GLY A 571 0.85 11.33 -16.30
CA GLY A 571 0.52 10.81 -14.99
C GLY A 571 -0.53 11.66 -14.27
N LEU A 572 -0.56 12.98 -14.46
CA LEU A 572 -1.62 13.85 -13.96
C LEU A 572 -2.98 13.52 -14.63
N ALA A 573 -2.97 13.18 -15.93
CA ALA A 573 -4.16 12.71 -16.65
C ALA A 573 -4.62 11.33 -16.13
N ALA A 574 -3.71 10.42 -15.84
CA ALA A 574 -4.01 9.09 -15.29
C ALA A 574 -4.64 9.17 -13.88
N MET A 575 -4.34 10.21 -13.09
CA MET A 575 -4.99 10.44 -11.79
C MET A 575 -6.48 10.76 -11.90
N SER A 576 -6.93 11.36 -13.01
CA SER A 576 -8.34 11.69 -13.24
C SER A 576 -9.18 10.48 -13.68
N ASP A 577 -8.55 9.46 -14.25
CA ASP A 577 -9.24 8.32 -14.87
C ASP A 577 -9.28 7.04 -14.00
N VAL A 578 -8.57 6.99 -12.88
CA VAL A 578 -8.51 5.80 -12.01
C VAL A 578 -9.79 5.69 -11.17
N LYS A 579 -10.80 5.05 -11.72
CA LYS A 579 -11.98 4.59 -10.99
C LYS A 579 -11.66 3.33 -10.17
N ASP A 580 -12.45 3.08 -9.12
CA ASP A 580 -12.32 1.89 -8.27
C ASP A 580 -12.11 0.61 -9.08
N LEU A 581 -11.02 -0.10 -8.77
CA LEU A 581 -10.58 -1.33 -9.44
C LEU A 581 -11.71 -2.33 -9.65
N THR A 582 -12.47 -2.61 -8.58
CA THR A 582 -13.53 -3.61 -8.59
C THR A 582 -14.74 -3.15 -9.43
N SER A 583 -15.08 -1.86 -9.36
CA SER A 583 -16.18 -1.30 -10.16
C SER A 583 -15.81 -1.13 -11.62
N GLN A 584 -14.56 -0.79 -11.92
CA GLN A 584 -14.07 -0.69 -13.30
C GLN A 584 -13.93 -2.07 -13.92
N MET A 585 -13.38 -3.04 -13.20
CA MET A 585 -13.34 -4.43 -13.62
C MET A 585 -14.75 -4.99 -13.85
N ALA A 586 -15.72 -4.66 -12.97
CA ALA A 586 -17.12 -5.08 -13.15
C ALA A 586 -17.79 -4.41 -14.38
N LYS A 587 -17.50 -3.14 -14.65
CA LYS A 587 -18.00 -2.44 -15.85
C LYS A 587 -17.39 -3.00 -17.13
N GLU A 588 -16.09 -3.21 -17.16
CA GLU A 588 -15.40 -3.76 -18.30
C GLU A 588 -15.79 -5.23 -18.57
N LEU A 589 -16.05 -6.01 -17.50
CA LEU A 589 -16.63 -7.34 -17.61
C LEU A 589 -18.03 -7.33 -18.26
N ALA A 590 -18.84 -6.33 -17.94
CA ALA A 590 -20.16 -6.18 -18.53
C ALA A 590 -20.10 -5.79 -20.03
N LEU A 591 -19.02 -5.13 -20.48
CA LEU A 591 -18.82 -4.64 -21.85
C LEU A 591 -18.03 -5.61 -22.74
N GLY A 592 -17.43 -6.65 -22.16
CA GLY A 592 -16.55 -7.61 -22.85
C GLY A 592 -15.08 -7.20 -22.85
N ILE A 593 -14.19 -8.20 -22.91
CA ILE A 593 -12.74 -7.99 -22.84
C ILE A 593 -12.19 -7.72 -24.23
N ARG A 594 -11.71 -6.51 -24.47
CA ARG A 594 -10.89 -6.15 -25.62
C ARG A 594 -9.69 -5.36 -25.09
N ASP A 595 -8.52 -5.98 -25.08
CA ASP A 595 -7.28 -5.33 -24.61
C ASP A 595 -6.34 -5.03 -25.76
N ASN A 596 -5.71 -3.86 -25.69
CA ASN A 596 -4.61 -3.51 -26.58
C ASN A 596 -3.28 -3.84 -25.86
N VAL A 597 -2.62 -4.89 -26.31
CA VAL A 597 -1.36 -5.40 -25.72
C VAL A 597 -0.23 -4.38 -25.87
N GLU A 598 -0.25 -3.57 -26.93
CA GLU A 598 0.77 -2.53 -27.16
C GLU A 598 0.76 -1.43 -26.08
N ASP A 599 -0.41 -1.08 -25.56
CA ASP A 599 -0.55 -0.06 -24.50
C ASP A 599 0.10 -0.50 -23.20
N ILE A 600 -0.01 -1.78 -22.84
CA ILE A 600 0.60 -2.34 -21.61
C ILE A 600 2.12 -2.30 -21.72
N ALA A 601 2.67 -2.78 -22.83
CA ALA A 601 4.11 -2.81 -23.04
C ALA A 601 4.71 -1.39 -23.10
N ALA A 602 4.01 -0.43 -23.69
CA ALA A 602 4.43 0.97 -23.74
C ALA A 602 4.47 1.60 -22.32
N ALA A 603 3.47 1.32 -21.48
CA ALA A 603 3.42 1.84 -20.11
C ALA A 603 4.58 1.32 -19.25
N PHE A 604 4.92 0.04 -19.35
CA PHE A 604 6.05 -0.54 -18.60
C PHE A 604 7.41 -0.06 -19.13
N ARG A 605 7.58 0.09 -20.45
CA ARG A 605 8.84 0.63 -21.04
C ARG A 605 9.15 2.05 -20.57
N LYS A 606 8.15 2.89 -20.32
CA LYS A 606 8.35 4.24 -19.77
C LYS A 606 8.95 4.24 -18.36
N MET A 607 8.77 3.17 -17.61
CA MET A 607 9.26 3.03 -16.22
C MET A 607 10.61 2.33 -16.11
N ALA A 608 11.18 1.85 -17.21
CA ALA A 608 12.48 1.20 -17.21
C ALA A 608 13.60 2.21 -16.85
N VAL A 609 14.44 1.82 -15.91
CA VAL A 609 15.66 2.56 -15.53
C VAL A 609 16.81 1.99 -16.37
N ILE A 610 17.19 2.69 -17.43
CA ILE A 610 18.24 2.26 -18.36
C ILE A 610 19.31 3.35 -18.43
N ASN A 611 20.57 2.95 -18.34
CA ASN A 611 21.70 3.87 -18.49
C ASN A 611 21.61 4.65 -19.82
N PRO A 612 21.82 5.99 -19.84
CA PRO A 612 21.67 6.81 -21.03
C PRO A 612 22.54 6.38 -22.22
N GLU A 613 23.73 5.84 -21.99
CA GLU A 613 24.61 5.34 -23.05
C GLU A 613 24.04 4.06 -23.70
N ARG A 614 23.46 3.19 -22.90
CA ARG A 614 22.81 1.97 -23.39
C ARG A 614 21.51 2.26 -24.12
N LYS A 615 20.76 3.30 -23.68
CA LYS A 615 19.58 3.80 -24.46
C LYS A 615 19.96 4.19 -25.86
N LYS A 616 21.11 4.86 -26.07
CA LYS A 616 21.62 5.22 -27.40
C LYS A 616 21.98 3.97 -28.21
N ASN A 617 22.60 2.97 -27.57
CA ASN A 617 23.01 1.73 -28.23
C ASN A 617 21.80 0.84 -28.62
N ILE A 618 20.78 0.77 -27.76
CA ILE A 618 19.52 0.05 -28.06
C ILE A 618 18.79 0.73 -29.21
N ALA A 619 18.68 2.06 -29.21
CA ALA A 619 18.07 2.80 -30.31
C ALA A 619 18.85 2.61 -31.63
N ALA A 620 20.18 2.57 -31.59
CA ALA A 620 21.02 2.31 -32.73
C ALA A 620 20.91 0.85 -33.26
N ALA A 621 20.72 -0.14 -32.36
CA ALA A 621 20.50 -1.53 -32.70
C ALA A 621 19.12 -1.75 -33.31
N GLN A 622 18.07 -1.14 -32.77
CA GLN A 622 16.71 -1.20 -33.32
C GLN A 622 16.61 -0.54 -34.70
N LEU A 623 17.33 0.56 -34.93
CA LEU A 623 17.44 1.16 -36.28
C LEU A 623 18.14 0.26 -37.28
N LYS A 624 19.12 -0.53 -36.81
CA LYS A 624 19.80 -1.53 -37.68
C LYS A 624 18.93 -2.75 -37.94
N GLU A 625 18.14 -3.22 -36.99
CA GLU A 625 17.20 -4.33 -37.17
C GLU A 625 16.05 -3.96 -38.13
N THR A 626 15.44 -2.78 -37.96
CA THR A 626 14.42 -2.28 -38.90
C THR A 626 14.98 -2.09 -40.30
N ALA A 627 16.21 -1.60 -40.43
CA ALA A 627 16.87 -1.51 -41.74
C ALA A 627 17.22 -2.88 -42.36
N ALA A 628 17.52 -3.89 -41.52
CA ALA A 628 17.78 -5.27 -41.95
C ALA A 628 16.50 -6.05 -42.33
N GLU A 629 15.38 -5.77 -41.63
CA GLU A 629 14.06 -6.31 -41.98
C GLU A 629 13.50 -5.68 -43.26
N GLU A 630 13.72 -4.39 -43.50
CA GLU A 630 13.36 -3.71 -44.76
C GLU A 630 14.17 -4.26 -45.96
N GLN A 631 15.38 -4.78 -45.71
CA GLN A 631 16.18 -5.43 -46.77
C GLN A 631 15.82 -6.91 -47.04
N LYS A 632 15.13 -7.59 -46.12
CA LYS A 632 14.71 -8.99 -46.22
C LYS A 632 13.29 -9.19 -46.75
N ALA A 633 12.51 -8.12 -46.93
CA ALA A 633 11.19 -8.24 -47.54
C ALA A 633 11.28 -8.58 -49.02
N PRO A 634 10.60 -9.65 -49.52
CA PRO A 634 10.65 -10.01 -50.94
C PRO A 634 10.06 -8.86 -51.75
N ALA A 635 10.78 -8.51 -52.82
CA ALA A 635 10.40 -7.48 -53.77
C ALA A 635 9.03 -7.77 -54.40
N ALA A 636 7.97 -7.24 -53.86
CA ALA A 636 6.69 -7.13 -54.52
C ALA A 636 6.80 -6.02 -55.56
N LYS A 637 6.67 -6.38 -56.81
CA LYS A 637 6.53 -5.45 -57.93
C LYS A 637 5.24 -4.66 -57.71
N ASP A 638 5.35 -3.40 -57.23
CA ASP A 638 4.33 -2.41 -57.55
C ASP A 638 4.74 -0.97 -57.19
N SER A 639 4.50 -0.11 -58.16
CA SER A 639 4.31 1.34 -58.13
C SER A 639 5.39 2.18 -57.43
N PHE A 640 6.35 2.59 -58.23
CA PHE A 640 7.42 3.57 -57.97
C PHE A 640 6.94 4.97 -57.46
N GLY A 641 5.66 5.27 -57.59
CA GLY A 641 5.10 6.59 -57.24
C GLY A 641 4.64 6.74 -55.78
N VAL A 642 4.20 5.66 -55.13
CA VAL A 642 3.60 5.72 -53.79
C VAL A 642 4.67 5.69 -52.69
N ARG A 643 5.79 5.02 -52.88
CA ARG A 643 6.90 4.95 -51.92
C ARG A 643 7.65 6.28 -51.80
N THR A 644 7.83 7.04 -52.89
CA THR A 644 8.47 8.34 -52.88
C THR A 644 7.60 9.38 -52.16
N ALA A 645 6.29 9.34 -52.36
CA ALA A 645 5.35 10.23 -51.67
C ALA A 645 5.27 9.97 -50.14
N GLN A 646 5.28 8.70 -49.73
CA GLN A 646 5.28 8.34 -48.29
C GLN A 646 6.62 8.68 -47.62
N ALA A 647 7.75 8.52 -48.30
CA ALA A 647 9.05 8.94 -47.76
C ALA A 647 9.14 10.47 -47.65
N GLN A 648 8.65 11.21 -48.59
CA GLN A 648 8.61 12.67 -48.56
C GLN A 648 7.66 13.21 -47.45
N VAL A 649 6.50 12.56 -47.24
CA VAL A 649 5.57 12.89 -46.15
C VAL A 649 6.18 12.61 -44.77
N ARG A 650 6.89 11.48 -44.66
CA ARG A 650 7.61 11.16 -43.39
C ARG A 650 8.75 12.12 -43.11
N GLN A 651 9.49 12.53 -44.12
CA GLN A 651 10.59 13.50 -43.99
C GLN A 651 10.06 14.88 -43.62
N ALA A 652 8.97 15.34 -44.25
CA ALA A 652 8.31 16.60 -43.93
C ALA A 652 7.69 16.61 -42.51
N LEU A 653 7.12 15.48 -42.07
CA LEU A 653 6.65 15.31 -40.70
C LEU A 653 7.79 15.35 -39.66
N TYR A 654 8.93 14.74 -39.99
CA TYR A 654 10.11 14.73 -39.11
C TYR A 654 10.76 16.12 -38.99
N GLU A 655 10.87 16.84 -40.11
CA GLU A 655 11.37 18.21 -40.16
C GLU A 655 10.41 19.18 -39.43
N GLY A 656 9.09 18.97 -39.57
CA GLY A 656 8.06 19.72 -38.83
C GLY A 656 8.09 19.48 -37.31
N LEU A 657 8.39 18.24 -36.86
CA LEU A 657 8.58 17.91 -35.45
C LEU A 657 9.86 18.54 -34.88
N LEU A 658 10.96 18.51 -35.62
CA LEU A 658 12.22 19.17 -35.21
C LEU A 658 12.06 20.71 -35.14
N ALA A 659 11.34 21.32 -36.07
CA ALA A 659 11.05 22.74 -36.02
C ALA A 659 10.18 23.12 -34.81
N ARG A 660 9.14 22.33 -34.46
CA ARG A 660 8.33 22.53 -33.27
C ARG A 660 9.11 22.41 -31.97
N THR A 661 9.98 21.39 -31.85
CA THR A 661 10.85 21.24 -30.68
C THR A 661 11.85 22.37 -30.54
N ALA A 662 12.37 22.91 -31.64
CA ALA A 662 13.27 24.07 -31.62
C ALA A 662 12.52 25.37 -31.23
N GLU A 663 11.28 25.53 -31.69
CA GLU A 663 10.42 26.65 -31.28
C GLU A 663 10.00 26.56 -29.81
N GLU A 664 9.66 25.38 -29.32
CA GLU A 664 9.37 25.19 -27.89
C GLU A 664 10.58 25.43 -27.00
N GLN A 665 11.78 25.03 -27.44
CA GLN A 665 13.02 25.33 -26.73
C GLN A 665 13.34 26.85 -26.74
N LYS A 666 13.08 27.54 -27.84
CA LYS A 666 13.17 29.02 -27.90
C LYS A 666 12.17 29.69 -26.96
N LYS A 667 10.90 29.25 -26.95
CA LYS A 667 9.88 29.75 -26.04
C LYS A 667 10.18 29.47 -24.57
N ARG A 668 10.82 28.31 -24.24
CA ARG A 668 11.27 28.03 -22.88
C ARG A 668 12.46 28.90 -22.46
N LYS A 669 13.40 29.19 -23.36
CA LYS A 669 14.53 30.10 -23.08
C LYS A 669 14.06 31.54 -22.92
N SER A 670 13.10 32.06 -23.72
CA SER A 670 12.52 33.39 -23.54
C SER A 670 11.71 33.52 -22.26
N LYS A 671 10.87 32.53 -21.91
CA LYS A 671 10.16 32.49 -20.62
C LYS A 671 11.09 32.42 -19.40
N LYS A 672 12.21 31.72 -19.51
CA LYS A 672 13.22 31.66 -18.43
C LYS A 672 13.93 32.99 -18.26
N ALA A 673 14.22 33.72 -19.35
CA ALA A 673 14.79 35.08 -19.29
C ALA A 673 13.79 36.10 -18.70
N GLU A 674 12.50 36.00 -19.04
CA GLU A 674 11.44 36.87 -18.50
C GLU A 674 11.18 36.60 -16.99
N VAL A 675 11.32 35.37 -16.53
CA VAL A 675 11.20 35.00 -15.10
C VAL A 675 12.42 35.50 -14.31
N ASP A 676 13.63 35.43 -14.87
CA ASP A 676 14.83 35.96 -14.23
C ASP A 676 14.83 37.49 -14.13
N GLU A 677 14.34 38.21 -15.13
CA GLU A 677 14.15 39.68 -15.07
C GLU A 677 13.08 40.10 -14.04
N ASN A 678 11.95 39.39 -13.95
CA ASN A 678 10.91 39.66 -12.96
C ASN A 678 11.34 39.31 -11.52
N GLN A 679 12.18 38.31 -11.31
CA GLN A 679 12.74 38.00 -9.98
C GLN A 679 13.75 39.06 -9.52
N LEU A 680 14.54 39.62 -10.42
CA LEU A 680 15.45 40.74 -10.10
C LEU A 680 14.72 42.02 -9.72
N SER A 681 13.52 42.26 -10.28
CA SER A 681 12.70 43.46 -9.95
C SER A 681 12.01 43.38 -8.59
N ILE A 682 11.81 42.16 -8.02
CA ILE A 682 11.16 41.97 -6.71
C ILE A 682 12.14 42.16 -5.54
N PHE A 683 13.43 41.98 -5.79
CA PHE A 683 14.48 42.15 -4.75
C PHE A 683 15.07 43.59 -4.72
N GLY A 684 14.60 44.51 -5.55
CA GLY A 684 15.07 45.90 -5.68
C GLY A 684 14.42 46.92 -4.76
N PHE A 685 13.46 46.57 -3.91
CA PHE A 685 12.78 47.48 -2.98
C PHE A 685 12.85 46.98 -1.53
N ALA A 686 14.04 47.00 -0.96
CA ALA A 686 14.26 47.07 0.48
C ALA A 686 15.70 47.57 0.75
N ALA A 687 15.90 48.88 0.63
CA ALA A 687 16.97 49.62 1.27
C ALA A 687 16.37 50.91 1.84
#